data_251f99f7859075d37ef603d25bde4ee7
#
_entry.id   251f99f7859075d37ef603d25bde4ee7
#
_cell.length_a   1.000
_cell.length_b   1.000
_cell.length_c   1.000
_cell.angle_alpha   90.00
_cell.angle_beta   90.00
_cell.angle_gamma   90.00
#
_symmetry.space_group_name_H-M   'P 1'
#
loop_
_entity.id
_entity.type
_entity.pdbx_description
1 polymer ?
#
loop_
_entity_poly.entity_id
_entity_poly.type
_entity_poly.pdbx_seq_one_letter_code
_entity_poly.pdbx_strand_id
1 'polypeptide(L)'
;MDDLNAKKLANGDDGYFRQSSQQIGVTATNDYIFGELHNALRDALFSALAASKVSDAMLLAALPDAPPVEILANPPTLDDLAALLGSNLPSPLPTTPAALKKLEDDLRNQLKLEAPLAVQGRGEHAGFFPLNKFSAVPLLMKAARGAFSESPGDDVRKRLMLVPRCHVSRLNVVNDSDGRRVDTVFTEHGPIPVSPDCKVIVALGTIESTRLALLSFGQDGRIGSNLIAHLRSNIDFRVPRAALATLSPAIKALQSSALFVKGQHKFTRADGTEDGTVGHFHFQITASGLGNVDTNSEAELFQKIPDIDTVNQHLHATDSHIVITIRGIGEMEPNNPSSNVTLDLNPSQTDYGERKAYVNLRTTAKDMQLWDAMDKASDELAAAFANGQKIDVIVRNKNIIKATGVDATTLPTLLPYQIPDPMNPGTMINNPERRDGLGTTHHEAGTLRFGVDPNTSVTDANCRFHGVKNSYVAGPALFPTTGSPNPMLTGIALARRLGDHLLPPPSLAAAEAGFTSLFDGTQKVADVFAKWLMAGGGSFKLVGRSLVAQPGNGIGLLFYAAEQFDNFTLRLDFCLPHPRGTSNDNSGVFVRFRDPRKPVLPGTPGPDVPGNAATVAVDTGYEIQIDEEARGDTRKNEADGFPFNRTGAIYKVKGLGTAAGQQNYTNTQRLASSVWHNYEIRVTDRTYEVLLNGQPATKFTADPADPIEKFRGRKKSEDADSGFIGLQVHTGTVAFANIRIRK
;
A
#
# COMPACT_ATOMS: atom_id res chain seq x y z
N MET A 1 -5.36 -15.25 3.98
CA MET A 1 -5.67 -14.59 2.66
C MET A 1 -7.00 -13.87 2.69
N ASP A 2 -7.93 -14.28 3.55
CA ASP A 2 -9.25 -13.61 3.66
C ASP A 2 -9.13 -12.13 4.05
N ASP A 3 -8.08 -11.79 4.79
CA ASP A 3 -7.73 -10.41 5.18
C ASP A 3 -7.33 -9.51 4.00
N LEU A 4 -6.78 -10.06 2.92
CA LEU A 4 -6.46 -9.28 1.72
C LEU A 4 -7.73 -8.78 1.02
N ASN A 5 -8.75 -9.67 0.92
CA ASN A 5 -10.04 -9.39 0.27
C ASN A 5 -11.09 -8.82 1.23
N ALA A 6 -10.79 -8.73 2.53
CA ALA A 6 -11.74 -8.24 3.50
C ALA A 6 -12.20 -6.80 3.17
N LYS A 7 -13.49 -6.51 3.28
CA LYS A 7 -13.98 -5.13 3.19
C LYS A 7 -13.45 -4.31 4.36
N LYS A 8 -13.43 -4.93 5.53
CA LYS A 8 -12.87 -4.38 6.77
C LYS A 8 -12.02 -5.43 7.48
N LEU A 9 -10.89 -5.03 8.02
CA LEU A 9 -10.07 -5.83 8.91
C LEU A 9 -10.70 -5.89 10.30
N ALA A 10 -10.25 -6.83 11.13
CA ALA A 10 -10.73 -6.99 12.50
C ALA A 10 -10.57 -5.72 13.36
N ASN A 11 -9.57 -4.90 13.06
CA ASN A 11 -9.30 -3.62 13.69
C ASN A 11 -10.15 -2.46 13.14
N GLY A 12 -11.05 -2.69 12.17
CA GLY A 12 -11.92 -1.72 11.55
C GLY A 12 -11.34 -0.94 10.36
N ASP A 13 -10.07 -1.13 10.02
CA ASP A 13 -9.46 -0.56 8.82
C ASP A 13 -10.01 -1.20 7.55
N ASP A 14 -9.86 -0.53 6.42
CA ASP A 14 -10.13 -1.12 5.11
C ASP A 14 -9.22 -2.33 4.87
N GLY A 15 -9.71 -3.31 4.11
CA GLY A 15 -8.90 -4.46 3.69
C GLY A 15 -7.67 -4.05 2.89
N TYR A 16 -6.64 -4.89 2.85
CA TYR A 16 -5.34 -4.52 2.30
C TYR A 16 -5.36 -4.18 0.80
N PHE A 17 -6.19 -4.83 0.00
CA PHE A 17 -6.35 -4.46 -1.41
C PHE A 17 -6.91 -3.04 -1.56
N ARG A 18 -7.90 -2.68 -0.75
CA ARG A 18 -8.50 -1.35 -0.78
C ARG A 18 -7.50 -0.28 -0.34
N GLN A 19 -6.80 -0.50 0.76
CA GLN A 19 -5.76 0.42 1.24
C GLN A 19 -4.66 0.61 0.18
N SER A 20 -4.22 -0.48 -0.46
CA SER A 20 -3.19 -0.45 -1.49
C SER A 20 -3.66 0.30 -2.74
N SER A 21 -4.89 0.05 -3.19
CA SER A 21 -5.50 0.75 -4.32
C SER A 21 -5.57 2.26 -4.07
N GLN A 22 -5.97 2.67 -2.87
CA GLN A 22 -6.00 4.08 -2.49
C GLN A 22 -4.59 4.70 -2.47
N GLN A 23 -3.61 3.96 -1.95
CA GLN A 23 -2.22 4.43 -1.83
C GLN A 23 -1.57 4.68 -3.19
N ILE A 24 -1.80 3.80 -4.16
CA ILE A 24 -1.21 3.91 -5.51
C ILE A 24 -2.11 4.66 -6.50
N GLY A 25 -3.29 5.11 -6.06
CA GLY A 25 -4.18 5.92 -6.87
C GLY A 25 -4.94 5.13 -7.93
N VAL A 26 -5.23 3.83 -7.70
CA VAL A 26 -6.11 3.07 -8.60
C VAL A 26 -7.48 3.74 -8.64
N THR A 27 -7.98 3.98 -9.85
CA THR A 27 -9.27 4.61 -10.09
C THR A 27 -10.00 3.87 -11.21
N ALA A 28 -11.33 3.90 -11.16
CA ALA A 28 -12.19 3.38 -12.21
C ALA A 28 -12.26 4.32 -13.41
N THR A 29 -12.10 5.62 -13.13
CA THR A 29 -12.15 6.65 -14.15
C THR A 29 -10.82 7.36 -14.19
N ASN A 30 -10.36 7.68 -15.38
CA ASN A 30 -9.10 8.36 -15.62
C ASN A 30 -9.35 9.41 -16.70
N ASP A 31 -8.97 10.66 -16.46
CA ASP A 31 -9.18 11.78 -17.38
C ASP A 31 -8.54 11.56 -18.77
N TYR A 32 -7.59 10.62 -18.87
CA TYR A 32 -6.93 10.30 -20.14
C TYR A 32 -7.66 9.27 -20.98
N ILE A 33 -8.42 8.36 -20.35
CA ILE A 33 -9.10 7.25 -21.02
C ILE A 33 -10.62 7.38 -20.99
N PHE A 34 -11.17 8.26 -20.19
CA PHE A 34 -12.62 8.43 -20.02
C PHE A 34 -13.17 9.45 -21.02
N GLY A 35 -13.60 8.96 -22.19
CA GLY A 35 -14.13 9.78 -23.27
C GLY A 35 -15.04 8.99 -24.19
N GLU A 36 -15.50 9.59 -25.30
CA GLU A 36 -16.45 8.94 -26.21
C GLU A 36 -15.89 7.65 -26.86
N LEU A 37 -14.58 7.61 -27.18
CA LEU A 37 -13.96 6.39 -27.67
C LEU A 37 -14.02 5.27 -26.62
N HIS A 38 -13.72 5.60 -25.37
CA HIS A 38 -13.79 4.63 -24.28
C HIS A 38 -15.22 4.09 -24.09
N ASN A 39 -16.21 4.98 -24.07
CA ASN A 39 -17.61 4.61 -23.94
C ASN A 39 -18.06 3.71 -25.10
N ALA A 40 -17.72 4.07 -26.34
CA ALA A 40 -18.10 3.31 -27.52
C ALA A 40 -17.47 1.88 -27.53
N LEU A 41 -16.23 1.76 -27.10
CA LEU A 41 -15.55 0.45 -26.97
C LEU A 41 -16.16 -0.39 -25.85
N ARG A 42 -16.45 0.22 -24.71
CA ARG A 42 -17.09 -0.49 -23.59
C ARG A 42 -18.49 -0.98 -23.97
N ASP A 43 -19.29 -0.14 -24.66
CA ASP A 43 -20.62 -0.51 -25.11
C ASP A 43 -20.57 -1.64 -26.14
N ALA A 44 -19.61 -1.62 -27.07
CA ALA A 44 -19.39 -2.69 -28.04
C ALA A 44 -19.00 -4.01 -27.35
N LEU A 45 -18.08 -3.94 -26.40
CA LEU A 45 -17.63 -5.10 -25.61
C LEU A 45 -18.75 -5.68 -24.75
N PHE A 46 -19.46 -4.83 -24.01
CA PHE A 46 -20.60 -5.24 -23.19
C PHE A 46 -21.68 -5.94 -24.03
N SER A 47 -22.04 -5.33 -25.18
CA SER A 47 -23.03 -5.89 -26.10
C SER A 47 -22.60 -7.22 -26.69
N ALA A 48 -21.31 -7.38 -27.01
CA ALA A 48 -20.77 -8.66 -27.53
C ALA A 48 -20.81 -9.76 -26.46
N LEU A 49 -20.44 -9.47 -25.23
CA LEU A 49 -20.49 -10.40 -24.10
C LEU A 49 -21.94 -10.77 -23.74
N ALA A 50 -22.84 -9.79 -23.66
CA ALA A 50 -24.26 -10.01 -23.38
C ALA A 50 -24.97 -10.83 -24.47
N ALA A 51 -24.53 -10.72 -25.73
CA ALA A 51 -25.05 -11.49 -26.86
C ALA A 51 -24.36 -12.86 -27.04
N SER A 52 -23.49 -13.27 -26.13
CA SER A 52 -22.70 -14.53 -26.22
C SER A 52 -21.93 -14.65 -27.54
N LYS A 53 -21.46 -13.53 -28.10
CA LYS A 53 -20.61 -13.52 -29.30
C LYS A 53 -19.19 -13.97 -29.03
N VAL A 54 -18.83 -14.09 -27.76
CA VAL A 54 -17.57 -14.61 -27.26
C VAL A 54 -17.86 -15.90 -26.49
N SER A 55 -17.05 -16.93 -26.71
CA SER A 55 -17.32 -18.29 -26.21
C SER A 55 -17.28 -18.38 -24.67
N ASP A 56 -17.60 -19.57 -24.15
CA ASP A 56 -17.69 -19.89 -22.71
C ASP A 56 -16.43 -19.60 -21.88
N ALA A 57 -15.29 -19.37 -22.54
CA ALA A 57 -14.06 -18.94 -21.88
C ALA A 57 -14.18 -17.58 -21.15
N MET A 58 -15.22 -16.79 -21.48
CA MET A 58 -15.41 -15.45 -20.96
C MET A 58 -16.82 -15.29 -20.39
N LEU A 59 -16.89 -15.14 -19.08
CA LEU A 59 -18.16 -15.05 -18.39
C LEU A 59 -18.30 -13.68 -17.73
N LEU A 60 -19.11 -12.81 -18.29
CA LEU A 60 -19.44 -11.52 -17.69
C LEU A 60 -20.02 -11.70 -16.27
N ALA A 61 -20.82 -12.74 -16.06
CA ALA A 61 -21.39 -13.09 -14.76
C ALA A 61 -20.34 -13.57 -13.73
N ALA A 62 -19.18 -14.05 -14.20
CA ALA A 62 -18.08 -14.49 -13.32
C ALA A 62 -17.13 -13.35 -12.94
N LEU A 63 -17.36 -12.14 -13.45
CA LEU A 63 -16.57 -10.98 -13.03
C LEU A 63 -16.89 -10.66 -11.55
N PRO A 64 -15.86 -10.50 -10.71
CA PRO A 64 -16.08 -10.06 -9.34
C PRO A 64 -16.68 -8.66 -9.33
N ASP A 65 -17.31 -8.28 -8.22
CA ASP A 65 -17.75 -6.90 -8.05
C ASP A 65 -16.57 -5.95 -8.27
N ALA A 66 -16.77 -4.97 -9.14
CA ALA A 66 -15.70 -4.05 -9.45
C ALA A 66 -15.41 -3.12 -8.26
N PRO A 67 -14.13 -2.93 -7.88
CA PRO A 67 -13.76 -1.98 -6.82
C PRO A 67 -14.35 -0.57 -6.95
N PRO A 68 -14.55 -0.03 -8.18
CA PRO A 68 -15.06 1.32 -8.36
C PRO A 68 -16.44 1.55 -7.77
N VAL A 69 -17.33 0.55 -7.82
CA VAL A 69 -18.69 0.68 -7.29
C VAL A 69 -18.71 0.81 -5.77
N GLU A 70 -17.69 0.27 -5.10
CA GLU A 70 -17.55 0.37 -3.64
C GLU A 70 -16.93 1.70 -3.18
N ILE A 71 -16.31 2.46 -4.09
CA ILE A 71 -15.72 3.77 -3.79
C ILE A 71 -16.78 4.87 -3.76
N LEU A 72 -17.96 4.61 -4.33
CA LEU A 72 -19.05 5.55 -4.38
C LEU A 72 -19.73 5.73 -3.03
N ALA A 73 -20.41 6.88 -2.90
CA ALA A 73 -21.30 7.12 -1.78
C ALA A 73 -22.29 5.96 -1.64
N ASN A 74 -22.48 5.48 -0.45
CA ASN A 74 -23.26 4.28 -0.18
C ASN A 74 -24.73 4.61 0.10
N PRO A 75 -25.69 3.95 -0.53
CA PRO A 75 -25.61 3.16 -1.76
C PRO A 75 -25.60 4.07 -3.01
N PRO A 76 -24.86 3.69 -4.08
CA PRO A 76 -24.87 4.50 -5.32
C PRO A 76 -26.27 4.49 -5.95
N THR A 77 -26.69 5.66 -6.40
CA THR A 77 -27.93 5.83 -7.14
C THR A 77 -27.76 5.41 -8.61
N LEU A 78 -28.87 5.26 -9.33
CA LEU A 78 -28.82 5.06 -10.78
C LEU A 78 -28.12 6.22 -11.50
N ASP A 79 -28.34 7.45 -11.04
CA ASP A 79 -27.69 8.64 -11.58
C ASP A 79 -26.17 8.60 -11.35
N ASP A 80 -25.71 8.17 -10.17
CA ASP A 80 -24.29 7.99 -9.88
C ASP A 80 -23.66 6.96 -10.81
N LEU A 81 -24.32 5.81 -11.02
CA LEU A 81 -23.84 4.76 -11.92
C LEU A 81 -23.80 5.24 -13.37
N ALA A 82 -24.83 5.94 -13.84
CA ALA A 82 -24.89 6.49 -15.19
C ALA A 82 -23.82 7.56 -15.40
N ALA A 83 -23.61 8.44 -14.43
CA ALA A 83 -22.58 9.48 -14.49
C ALA A 83 -21.18 8.88 -14.59
N LEU A 84 -20.87 7.81 -13.83
CA LEU A 84 -19.60 7.10 -13.92
C LEU A 84 -19.36 6.48 -15.29
N LEU A 85 -20.43 5.98 -15.91
CA LEU A 85 -20.35 5.38 -17.25
C LEU A 85 -20.36 6.45 -18.37
N GLY A 86 -20.56 7.74 -18.04
CA GLY A 86 -20.76 8.78 -19.04
C GLY A 86 -21.98 8.50 -19.94
N SER A 87 -22.96 7.74 -19.44
CA SER A 87 -24.16 7.33 -20.17
C SER A 87 -25.37 8.08 -19.65
N ASN A 88 -26.38 8.25 -20.54
CA ASN A 88 -27.65 8.80 -20.13
C ASN A 88 -28.61 7.68 -19.71
N LEU A 89 -29.34 7.92 -18.64
CA LEU A 89 -30.44 7.03 -18.28
C LEU A 89 -31.55 7.09 -19.33
N PRO A 90 -32.28 5.97 -19.57
CA PRO A 90 -33.43 5.99 -20.46
C PRO A 90 -34.50 6.96 -19.94
N SER A 91 -35.07 7.70 -20.85
CA SER A 91 -36.15 8.62 -20.53
C SER A 91 -37.39 8.26 -21.38
N PRO A 92 -38.51 7.84 -20.75
CA PRO A 92 -38.70 7.70 -19.31
C PRO A 92 -37.99 6.48 -18.70
N LEU A 93 -37.69 6.56 -17.42
CA LEU A 93 -37.16 5.40 -16.66
C LEU A 93 -38.17 4.25 -16.66
N PRO A 94 -37.70 2.98 -16.60
CA PRO A 94 -38.56 1.84 -16.40
C PRO A 94 -39.45 1.99 -15.16
N THR A 95 -40.72 1.64 -15.27
CA THR A 95 -41.68 1.81 -14.16
C THR A 95 -41.86 0.58 -13.28
N THR A 96 -41.37 -0.57 -13.72
CA THR A 96 -41.46 -1.81 -12.91
C THR A 96 -40.21 -2.04 -12.08
N PRO A 97 -40.30 -2.51 -10.83
CA PRO A 97 -39.14 -2.80 -10.00
C PRO A 97 -38.16 -3.77 -10.64
N ALA A 98 -38.63 -4.77 -11.39
CA ALA A 98 -37.79 -5.74 -12.07
C ALA A 98 -36.96 -5.09 -13.20
N ALA A 99 -37.57 -4.17 -13.97
CA ALA A 99 -36.87 -3.48 -15.04
C ALA A 99 -35.87 -2.43 -14.51
N LEU A 100 -36.20 -1.76 -13.39
CA LEU A 100 -35.25 -0.86 -12.70
C LEU A 100 -34.04 -1.63 -12.16
N LYS A 101 -34.30 -2.78 -11.52
CA LYS A 101 -33.20 -3.64 -11.03
C LYS A 101 -32.33 -4.14 -12.19
N LYS A 102 -32.94 -4.56 -13.29
CA LYS A 102 -32.19 -4.99 -14.47
C LYS A 102 -31.29 -3.85 -14.99
N LEU A 103 -31.81 -2.64 -15.09
CA LEU A 103 -31.03 -1.47 -15.51
C LEU A 103 -29.83 -1.22 -14.56
N GLU A 104 -30.08 -1.27 -13.27
CA GLU A 104 -28.99 -1.15 -12.27
C GLU A 104 -27.94 -2.25 -12.43
N ASP A 105 -28.35 -3.51 -12.57
CA ASP A 105 -27.46 -4.65 -12.76
C ASP A 105 -26.65 -4.52 -14.07
N ASP A 106 -27.27 -4.05 -15.14
CA ASP A 106 -26.60 -3.80 -16.42
C ASP A 106 -25.54 -2.69 -16.30
N LEU A 107 -25.85 -1.58 -15.65
CA LEU A 107 -24.88 -0.50 -15.39
C LEU A 107 -23.73 -0.97 -14.51
N ARG A 108 -24.00 -1.74 -13.46
CA ARG A 108 -22.96 -2.34 -12.60
C ARG A 108 -22.08 -3.31 -13.38
N ASN A 109 -22.65 -4.11 -14.25
CA ASN A 109 -21.90 -5.06 -15.08
C ASN A 109 -20.99 -4.36 -16.09
N GLN A 110 -21.42 -3.24 -16.67
CA GLN A 110 -20.57 -2.42 -17.53
C GLN A 110 -19.34 -1.88 -16.77
N LEU A 111 -19.52 -1.43 -15.53
CA LEU A 111 -18.42 -0.95 -14.69
C LEU A 111 -17.39 -2.05 -14.37
N LYS A 112 -17.76 -3.32 -14.41
CA LYS A 112 -16.81 -4.44 -14.23
C LYS A 112 -15.80 -4.56 -15.38
N LEU A 113 -16.05 -3.92 -16.51
CA LEU A 113 -15.15 -3.89 -17.66
C LEU A 113 -14.10 -2.77 -17.57
N GLU A 114 -14.23 -1.88 -16.60
CA GLU A 114 -13.25 -0.81 -16.40
C GLU A 114 -11.88 -1.40 -15.95
N ALA A 115 -10.82 -0.92 -16.62
CA ALA A 115 -9.47 -1.34 -16.23
C ALA A 115 -9.01 -0.62 -14.95
N PRO A 116 -8.59 -1.34 -13.91
CA PRO A 116 -8.08 -0.73 -12.68
C PRO A 116 -6.69 -0.16 -12.90
N LEU A 117 -6.59 1.09 -13.28
CA LEU A 117 -5.33 1.78 -13.57
C LEU A 117 -4.83 2.56 -12.36
N ALA A 118 -3.56 2.41 -12.05
CA ALA A 118 -2.85 3.24 -11.07
C ALA A 118 -2.24 4.47 -11.77
N VAL A 119 -2.58 5.66 -11.31
CA VAL A 119 -2.13 6.93 -11.90
C VAL A 119 -1.18 7.68 -10.97
N GLN A 120 -0.17 8.32 -11.54
CA GLN A 120 0.81 9.08 -10.77
C GLN A 120 0.25 10.40 -10.23
N GLY A 121 -0.78 10.94 -10.85
CA GLY A 121 -1.41 12.18 -10.42
C GLY A 121 -2.86 12.24 -10.86
N ARG A 122 -3.68 12.92 -10.08
CA ARG A 122 -5.05 13.26 -10.41
C ARG A 122 -5.13 14.75 -10.62
N GLY A 123 -5.82 15.20 -11.69
CA GLY A 123 -6.25 16.56 -11.97
C GLY A 123 -5.61 17.67 -11.11
N GLU A 124 -6.37 18.26 -10.23
CA GLU A 124 -5.96 19.41 -9.39
C GLU A 124 -4.76 19.17 -8.48
N HIS A 125 -4.41 17.89 -8.20
CA HIS A 125 -3.31 17.51 -7.32
C HIS A 125 -2.17 16.81 -8.05
N ALA A 126 -2.25 16.73 -9.38
CA ALA A 126 -1.18 16.15 -10.19
C ALA A 126 0.06 17.02 -10.13
N GLY A 127 1.21 16.40 -10.18
CA GLY A 127 2.48 17.09 -10.44
C GLY A 127 2.48 17.76 -11.82
N PHE A 128 3.62 18.27 -12.24
CA PHE A 128 3.78 19.00 -13.49
C PHE A 128 3.28 18.26 -14.75
N PHE A 129 3.34 16.92 -14.71
CA PHE A 129 2.95 16.08 -15.84
C PHE A 129 2.10 14.92 -15.31
N PRO A 130 0.79 15.06 -15.34
CA PRO A 130 -0.08 13.93 -15.00
C PRO A 130 0.10 12.82 -16.04
N LEU A 131 0.33 11.58 -15.54
CA LEU A 131 0.49 10.38 -16.35
C LEU A 131 -0.53 9.34 -15.87
N ASN A 132 -1.04 8.52 -16.77
CA ASN A 132 -1.85 7.37 -16.42
C ASN A 132 -1.00 6.15 -15.97
N LYS A 133 0.16 6.41 -15.41
CA LYS A 133 1.11 5.40 -14.92
C LYS A 133 1.54 5.75 -13.51
N PHE A 134 1.59 4.76 -12.64
CA PHE A 134 2.06 4.92 -11.27
C PHE A 134 3.59 4.74 -11.20
N SER A 135 4.24 5.57 -10.38
CA SER A 135 5.64 5.38 -9.98
C SER A 135 5.77 5.50 -8.46
N ALA A 136 6.52 4.58 -7.84
CA ALA A 136 6.86 4.64 -6.42
C ALA A 136 7.96 5.68 -6.11
N VAL A 137 8.71 6.14 -7.11
CA VAL A 137 9.86 7.03 -6.91
C VAL A 137 9.48 8.36 -6.25
N PRO A 138 8.44 9.09 -6.67
CA PRO A 138 8.04 10.32 -5.99
C PRO A 138 7.67 10.11 -4.52
N LEU A 139 7.00 9.00 -4.18
CA LEU A 139 6.63 8.67 -2.80
C LEU A 139 7.88 8.40 -1.96
N LEU A 140 8.81 7.60 -2.48
CA LEU A 140 10.07 7.28 -1.81
C LEU A 140 10.91 8.54 -1.57
N MET A 141 11.06 9.39 -2.58
CA MET A 141 11.81 10.65 -2.49
C MET A 141 11.15 11.63 -1.48
N LYS A 142 9.83 11.71 -1.47
CA LYS A 142 9.10 12.51 -0.47
C LYS A 142 9.36 11.99 0.94
N ALA A 143 9.33 10.68 1.16
CA ALA A 143 9.59 10.07 2.46
C ALA A 143 11.04 10.30 2.90
N ALA A 144 12.03 10.13 2.01
CA ALA A 144 13.44 10.36 2.30
C ALA A 144 13.74 11.83 2.64
N ARG A 145 13.17 12.78 1.89
CA ARG A 145 13.29 14.22 2.19
C ARG A 145 12.62 14.57 3.52
N GLY A 146 11.47 13.97 3.82
CA GLY A 146 10.82 14.13 5.13
C GLY A 146 11.72 13.65 6.26
N ALA A 147 12.28 12.44 6.15
CA ALA A 147 13.20 11.89 7.14
C ALA A 147 14.47 12.75 7.33
N PHE A 148 15.01 13.31 6.24
CA PHE A 148 16.12 14.27 6.32
C PHE A 148 15.74 15.56 7.05
N SER A 149 14.58 16.13 6.73
CA SER A 149 14.10 17.37 7.36
C SER A 149 13.84 17.23 8.87
N GLU A 150 13.46 16.03 9.29
CA GLU A 150 13.17 15.71 10.70
C GLU A 150 14.45 15.54 11.53
N SER A 151 15.57 15.17 10.91
CA SER A 151 16.86 14.93 11.58
C SER A 151 18.03 15.45 10.74
N PRO A 152 18.12 16.76 10.48
CA PRO A 152 19.17 17.32 9.65
C PRO A 152 20.54 17.14 10.33
N GLY A 153 21.47 16.54 9.58
CA GLY A 153 22.84 16.30 10.04
C GLY A 153 23.00 15.14 11.03
N ASP A 154 21.93 14.42 11.37
CA ASP A 154 21.99 13.26 12.27
C ASP A 154 21.46 12.01 11.56
N ASP A 155 22.36 11.25 10.95
CA ASP A 155 22.01 10.04 10.21
C ASP A 155 21.47 8.92 11.11
N VAL A 156 21.86 8.88 12.37
CA VAL A 156 21.41 7.85 13.33
C VAL A 156 19.92 8.00 13.67
N ARG A 157 19.42 9.24 13.66
CA ARG A 157 18.01 9.54 13.96
C ARG A 157 17.10 9.53 12.75
N LYS A 158 17.64 9.39 11.53
CA LYS A 158 16.80 9.33 10.34
C LYS A 158 15.93 8.08 10.36
N ARG A 159 14.63 8.27 10.33
CA ARG A 159 13.66 7.16 10.24
C ARG A 159 13.64 6.46 8.87
N LEU A 160 14.28 7.03 7.86
CA LEU A 160 14.48 6.42 6.55
C LEU A 160 15.84 6.86 5.99
N MET A 161 16.69 5.90 5.69
CA MET A 161 17.96 6.08 5.00
C MET A 161 17.94 5.26 3.71
N LEU A 162 18.31 5.88 2.61
CA LEU A 162 18.54 5.22 1.32
C LEU A 162 20.04 5.14 1.09
N VAL A 163 20.55 3.95 0.89
CA VAL A 163 21.97 3.71 0.60
C VAL A 163 22.09 3.19 -0.83
N PRO A 164 22.22 4.08 -1.83
CA PRO A 164 22.38 3.68 -3.23
C PRO A 164 23.75 3.05 -3.45
N ARG A 165 23.90 2.27 -4.52
CA ARG A 165 25.17 1.58 -4.87
C ARG A 165 25.71 0.74 -3.71
N CYS A 166 24.81 0.01 -3.06
CA CYS A 166 25.15 -0.89 -1.96
C CYS A 166 24.52 -2.26 -2.24
N HIS A 167 25.19 -3.03 -3.09
CA HIS A 167 24.72 -4.36 -3.46
C HIS A 167 24.87 -5.32 -2.28
N VAL A 168 23.78 -6.01 -1.93
CA VAL A 168 23.76 -7.05 -0.91
C VAL A 168 24.06 -8.40 -1.55
N SER A 169 25.19 -8.99 -1.21
CA SER A 169 25.63 -10.25 -1.81
C SER A 169 25.17 -11.49 -1.03
N ARG A 170 25.09 -11.41 0.31
CA ARG A 170 24.74 -12.54 1.17
C ARG A 170 24.30 -12.07 2.54
N LEU A 171 23.49 -12.90 3.21
CA LEU A 171 23.13 -12.76 4.62
C LEU A 171 23.86 -13.82 5.45
N ASN A 172 24.48 -13.45 6.56
CA ASN A 172 25.01 -14.40 7.51
C ASN A 172 23.95 -14.81 8.53
N VAL A 173 23.88 -16.11 8.83
CA VAL A 173 22.92 -16.67 9.77
C VAL A 173 23.66 -17.34 10.93
N VAL A 174 23.34 -16.93 12.13
CA VAL A 174 23.87 -17.53 13.36
C VAL A 174 22.77 -18.25 14.12
N ASN A 175 23.18 -19.22 14.96
CA ASN A 175 22.30 -19.85 15.92
C ASN A 175 22.50 -19.16 17.27
N ASP A 176 21.44 -18.73 17.90
CA ASP A 176 21.46 -18.28 19.30
C ASP A 176 20.50 -19.13 20.15
N SER A 177 20.34 -18.78 21.42
CA SER A 177 19.49 -19.54 22.36
C SER A 177 18.05 -19.68 21.91
N ASP A 178 17.58 -18.74 21.07
CA ASP A 178 16.18 -18.64 20.63
C ASP A 178 15.98 -19.12 19.19
N GLY A 179 17.02 -19.66 18.54
CA GLY A 179 16.99 -20.17 17.17
C GLY A 179 17.86 -19.41 16.18
N ARG A 180 17.64 -19.63 14.89
CA ARG A 180 18.44 -19.01 13.82
C ARG A 180 18.01 -17.56 13.57
N ARG A 181 18.99 -16.67 13.35
CA ARG A 181 18.75 -15.30 12.94
C ARG A 181 19.83 -14.77 11.99
N VAL A 182 19.48 -13.80 11.18
CA VAL A 182 20.46 -12.99 10.42
C VAL A 182 21.13 -12.04 11.41
N ASP A 183 22.46 -12.05 11.43
CA ASP A 183 23.29 -11.16 12.26
C ASP A 183 24.15 -10.20 11.42
N THR A 184 24.35 -10.47 10.14
CA THR A 184 25.19 -9.65 9.26
C THR A 184 24.62 -9.65 7.85
N VAL A 185 24.60 -8.47 7.22
CA VAL A 185 24.33 -8.27 5.79
C VAL A 185 25.66 -7.98 5.10
N PHE A 186 26.10 -8.84 4.20
CA PHE A 186 27.29 -8.62 3.41
C PHE A 186 26.98 -7.78 2.18
N THR A 187 27.76 -6.72 1.99
CA THR A 187 27.64 -5.81 0.85
C THR A 187 28.99 -5.65 0.15
N GLU A 188 28.97 -5.05 -1.05
CA GLU A 188 30.21 -4.69 -1.77
C GLU A 188 31.09 -3.69 -1.00
N HIS A 189 30.53 -2.97 -0.03
CA HIS A 189 31.25 -2.02 0.83
C HIS A 189 31.66 -2.61 2.18
N GLY A 190 31.41 -3.90 2.40
CA GLY A 190 31.72 -4.60 3.63
C GLY A 190 30.47 -5.07 4.40
N PRO A 191 30.69 -5.70 5.57
CA PRO A 191 29.59 -6.25 6.39
C PRO A 191 28.87 -5.16 7.17
N ILE A 192 27.54 -5.26 7.21
CA ILE A 192 26.66 -4.45 8.06
C ILE A 192 26.13 -5.34 9.18
N PRO A 193 26.46 -5.08 10.45
CA PRO A 193 25.94 -5.87 11.56
C PRO A 193 24.44 -5.64 11.75
N VAL A 194 23.72 -6.70 12.08
CA VAL A 194 22.27 -6.71 12.34
C VAL A 194 22.02 -7.01 13.81
N SER A 195 21.45 -6.05 14.54
CA SER A 195 21.10 -6.26 15.95
C SER A 195 20.01 -7.33 16.10
N PRO A 196 19.89 -8.00 17.27
CA PRO A 196 18.88 -9.03 17.51
C PRO A 196 17.43 -8.56 17.24
N ASP A 197 17.12 -7.30 17.52
CA ASP A 197 15.78 -6.73 17.34
C ASP A 197 15.50 -6.24 15.92
N CYS A 198 16.54 -6.15 15.10
CA CYS A 198 16.41 -5.67 13.73
C CYS A 198 15.72 -6.73 12.85
N LYS A 199 14.81 -6.26 11.98
CA LYS A 199 14.13 -7.09 10.99
C LYS A 199 14.79 -6.90 9.62
N VAL A 200 15.14 -7.98 8.97
CA VAL A 200 15.72 -7.98 7.62
C VAL A 200 14.62 -8.35 6.63
N ILE A 201 14.28 -7.44 5.72
CA ILE A 201 13.23 -7.65 4.73
C ILE A 201 13.86 -7.77 3.36
N VAL A 202 13.73 -8.94 2.72
CA VAL A 202 14.21 -9.21 1.36
C VAL A 202 13.14 -8.77 0.37
N ALA A 203 13.44 -7.77 -0.45
CA ALA A 203 12.49 -7.13 -1.38
C ALA A 203 13.13 -6.83 -2.75
N LEU A 204 13.88 -7.78 -3.31
CA LEU A 204 14.71 -7.62 -4.52
C LEU A 204 14.03 -8.10 -5.80
N GLY A 205 12.70 -8.28 -5.79
CA GLY A 205 11.98 -8.99 -6.85
C GLY A 205 12.16 -10.50 -6.72
N THR A 206 11.54 -11.28 -7.63
CA THR A 206 11.48 -12.72 -7.46
C THR A 206 12.84 -13.40 -7.62
N ILE A 207 13.56 -13.11 -8.68
CA ILE A 207 14.81 -13.81 -9.04
C ILE A 207 15.93 -13.49 -8.03
N GLU A 208 16.22 -12.22 -7.78
CA GLU A 208 17.30 -11.82 -6.88
C GLU A 208 16.99 -12.11 -5.40
N SER A 209 15.74 -11.99 -4.98
CA SER A 209 15.36 -12.44 -3.62
C SER A 209 15.63 -13.93 -3.42
N THR A 210 15.36 -14.73 -4.44
CA THR A 210 15.62 -16.17 -4.43
C THR A 210 17.10 -16.48 -4.45
N ARG A 211 17.87 -15.80 -5.32
CA ARG A 211 19.33 -15.96 -5.34
C ARG A 211 19.95 -15.63 -3.99
N LEU A 212 19.57 -14.51 -3.39
CA LEU A 212 20.04 -14.14 -2.06
C LEU A 212 19.67 -15.18 -1.01
N ALA A 213 18.46 -15.73 -1.05
CA ALA A 213 18.02 -16.78 -0.13
C ALA A 213 18.82 -18.09 -0.31
N LEU A 214 19.06 -18.52 -1.55
CA LEU A 214 19.88 -19.70 -1.86
C LEU A 214 21.32 -19.56 -1.38
N LEU A 215 21.91 -18.37 -1.49
CA LEU A 215 23.26 -18.06 -1.02
C LEU A 215 23.35 -18.00 0.52
N SER A 216 22.25 -17.66 1.19
CA SER A 216 22.23 -17.32 2.62
C SER A 216 21.68 -18.45 3.50
N PHE A 217 20.63 -19.15 3.06
CA PHE A 217 19.88 -20.10 3.88
C PHE A 217 20.10 -21.57 3.48
N GLY A 218 20.74 -21.80 2.34
CA GLY A 218 21.05 -23.13 1.84
C GLY A 218 20.07 -23.62 0.76
N GLN A 219 20.39 -24.78 0.19
CA GLN A 219 19.67 -25.39 -0.93
C GLN A 219 18.92 -26.63 -0.46
N ASP A 220 17.75 -26.46 0.14
CA ASP A 220 16.90 -27.56 0.62
C ASP A 220 15.85 -28.04 -0.40
N GLY A 221 15.92 -27.53 -1.64
CA GLY A 221 15.00 -27.86 -2.73
C GLY A 221 13.68 -27.11 -2.71
N ARG A 222 13.35 -26.38 -1.64
CA ARG A 222 12.13 -25.56 -1.54
C ARG A 222 12.38 -24.13 -2.03
N ILE A 223 13.49 -23.52 -1.61
CA ILE A 223 13.92 -22.21 -2.10
C ILE A 223 14.18 -22.32 -3.59
N GLY A 224 13.52 -21.47 -4.37
CA GLY A 224 13.63 -21.44 -5.82
C GLY A 224 12.69 -22.37 -6.57
N SER A 225 12.01 -23.32 -5.91
CA SER A 225 10.97 -24.12 -6.53
C SER A 225 9.70 -23.29 -6.77
N ASN A 226 8.77 -23.81 -7.62
CA ASN A 226 7.51 -23.15 -7.93
C ASN A 226 7.68 -21.78 -8.63
N LEU A 227 8.66 -21.67 -9.53
CA LEU A 227 8.73 -20.51 -10.41
C LEU A 227 7.53 -20.51 -11.33
N ILE A 228 6.72 -19.47 -11.25
CA ILE A 228 5.54 -19.23 -12.08
C ILE A 228 5.63 -17.83 -12.67
N ALA A 229 5.01 -17.66 -13.83
CA ALA A 229 4.90 -16.36 -14.51
C ALA A 229 3.53 -16.28 -15.20
N HIS A 230 3.41 -15.44 -16.23
CA HIS A 230 2.21 -15.37 -17.04
C HIS A 230 2.49 -15.76 -18.49
N LEU A 231 1.53 -16.46 -19.08
CA LEU A 231 1.39 -16.64 -20.51
C LEU A 231 0.91 -15.31 -21.10
N ARG A 232 1.41 -14.91 -22.25
CA ARG A 232 1.00 -13.65 -22.89
C ARG A 232 0.79 -13.81 -24.39
N SER A 233 -0.41 -13.40 -24.84
CA SER A 233 -0.76 -13.29 -26.25
C SER A 233 -1.12 -11.87 -26.62
N ASN A 234 -0.93 -11.52 -27.89
CA ASN A 234 -1.26 -10.19 -28.39
C ASN A 234 -1.95 -10.30 -29.75
N ILE A 235 -3.00 -9.47 -29.93
CA ILE A 235 -3.54 -9.10 -31.22
C ILE A 235 -3.56 -7.59 -31.31
N ASP A 236 -2.92 -7.07 -32.34
CA ASP A 236 -2.91 -5.65 -32.63
C ASP A 236 -3.52 -5.43 -34.02
N PHE A 237 -4.53 -4.60 -34.11
CA PHE A 237 -5.21 -4.31 -35.38
C PHE A 237 -5.80 -2.91 -35.35
N ARG A 238 -6.13 -2.41 -36.54
CA ARG A 238 -6.91 -1.21 -36.67
C ARG A 238 -8.21 -1.48 -37.40
N VAL A 239 -9.25 -0.79 -36.97
CA VAL A 239 -10.63 -0.94 -37.47
C VAL A 239 -11.16 0.42 -37.89
N PRO A 240 -11.99 0.49 -38.97
CA PRO A 240 -12.65 1.73 -39.32
C PRO A 240 -13.51 2.25 -38.15
N ARG A 241 -13.60 3.57 -37.99
CA ARG A 241 -14.44 4.21 -36.96
C ARG A 241 -15.91 3.72 -37.02
N ALA A 242 -16.40 3.44 -38.22
CA ALA A 242 -17.75 2.91 -38.43
C ALA A 242 -18.05 1.57 -37.75
N ALA A 243 -17.02 0.83 -37.30
CA ALA A 243 -17.20 -0.39 -36.52
C ALA A 243 -17.80 -0.09 -35.13
N LEU A 244 -17.54 1.08 -34.58
CA LEU A 244 -18.06 1.55 -33.29
C LEU A 244 -19.28 2.43 -33.52
N ALA A 245 -20.48 1.83 -33.53
CA ALA A 245 -21.71 2.48 -33.93
C ALA A 245 -22.11 3.72 -33.11
N THR A 246 -21.70 3.75 -31.82
CA THR A 246 -22.02 4.85 -30.88
C THR A 246 -21.00 5.98 -30.92
N LEU A 247 -19.90 5.83 -31.67
CA LEU A 247 -18.84 6.83 -31.72
C LEU A 247 -19.21 8.02 -32.60
N SER A 248 -19.26 9.22 -32.04
CA SER A 248 -19.57 10.45 -32.77
C SER A 248 -18.55 10.74 -33.87
N PRO A 249 -18.99 11.06 -35.10
CA PRO A 249 -18.10 11.46 -36.19
C PRO A 249 -17.43 12.84 -35.96
N ALA A 250 -17.92 13.63 -34.99
CA ALA A 250 -17.42 14.98 -34.74
C ALA A 250 -16.10 15.01 -33.96
N ILE A 251 -15.73 13.92 -33.26
CA ILE A 251 -14.53 13.89 -32.42
C ILE A 251 -13.29 13.73 -33.28
N LYS A 252 -12.35 14.64 -33.09
CA LYS A 252 -11.05 14.66 -33.80
C LYS A 252 -9.82 14.66 -32.86
N ALA A 253 -10.03 14.88 -31.57
CA ALA A 253 -8.92 14.85 -30.60
C ALA A 253 -8.46 13.42 -30.35
N LEU A 254 -7.17 13.26 -30.01
CA LEU A 254 -6.66 11.96 -29.57
C LEU A 254 -7.34 11.52 -28.29
N GLN A 255 -7.97 10.35 -28.35
CA GLN A 255 -8.55 9.67 -27.20
C GLN A 255 -7.89 8.29 -27.04
N SER A 256 -7.91 7.79 -25.83
CA SER A 256 -7.46 6.43 -25.49
C SER A 256 -8.51 5.73 -24.66
N SER A 257 -8.47 4.40 -24.67
CA SER A 257 -9.34 3.54 -23.87
C SER A 257 -8.51 2.42 -23.24
N ALA A 258 -8.94 1.97 -22.07
CA ALA A 258 -8.46 0.75 -21.45
C ALA A 258 -9.63 0.02 -20.82
N LEU A 259 -9.82 -1.23 -21.21
CA LEU A 259 -10.86 -2.12 -20.71
C LEU A 259 -10.23 -3.41 -20.20
N PHE A 260 -10.92 -4.10 -19.31
CA PHE A 260 -10.49 -5.33 -18.69
C PHE A 260 -11.58 -6.38 -18.76
N VAL A 261 -11.26 -7.56 -19.25
CA VAL A 261 -12.19 -8.71 -19.30
C VAL A 261 -11.54 -9.93 -18.71
N LYS A 262 -12.21 -10.57 -17.77
CA LYS A 262 -11.75 -11.78 -17.11
C LYS A 262 -12.31 -13.02 -17.83
N GLY A 263 -11.45 -14.02 -18.02
CA GLY A 263 -11.82 -15.31 -18.61
C GLY A 263 -11.35 -16.49 -17.74
N GLN A 264 -11.87 -17.64 -18.06
CA GLN A 264 -11.50 -18.91 -17.46
C GLN A 264 -11.55 -20.04 -18.47
N HIS A 265 -10.78 -21.09 -18.23
CA HIS A 265 -10.78 -22.31 -19.00
C HIS A 265 -10.86 -23.53 -18.07
N LYS A 266 -11.75 -24.47 -18.38
CA LYS A 266 -11.82 -25.77 -17.71
C LYS A 266 -10.87 -26.73 -18.39
N PHE A 267 -9.93 -27.27 -17.63
CA PHE A 267 -8.96 -28.20 -18.19
C PHE A 267 -9.55 -29.56 -18.50
N THR A 268 -9.04 -30.15 -19.58
CA THR A 268 -9.44 -31.48 -20.01
C THR A 268 -8.27 -32.45 -19.98
N ARG A 269 -8.58 -33.73 -19.71
CA ARG A 269 -7.65 -34.85 -19.84
C ARG A 269 -7.45 -35.22 -21.30
N ALA A 270 -6.51 -36.13 -21.58
CA ALA A 270 -6.26 -36.63 -22.94
C ALA A 270 -7.47 -37.37 -23.56
N ASP A 271 -8.39 -37.88 -22.77
CA ASP A 271 -9.64 -38.50 -23.21
C ASP A 271 -10.78 -37.50 -23.48
N GLY A 272 -10.52 -36.20 -23.31
CA GLY A 272 -11.49 -35.12 -23.54
C GLY A 272 -12.43 -34.84 -22.35
N THR A 273 -12.30 -35.56 -21.23
CA THR A 273 -13.11 -35.30 -20.01
C THR A 273 -12.53 -34.16 -19.20
N GLU A 274 -13.39 -33.35 -18.54
CA GLU A 274 -12.93 -32.32 -17.62
C GLU A 274 -12.15 -32.92 -16.43
N ASP A 275 -11.05 -32.31 -16.04
CA ASP A 275 -10.26 -32.79 -14.90
C ASP A 275 -10.70 -32.20 -13.55
N GLY A 276 -11.69 -31.30 -13.57
CA GLY A 276 -12.24 -30.61 -12.39
C GLY A 276 -11.48 -29.38 -11.96
N THR A 277 -10.42 -28.98 -12.70
CA THR A 277 -9.66 -27.76 -12.41
C THR A 277 -9.91 -26.67 -13.45
N VAL A 278 -9.68 -25.41 -13.06
CA VAL A 278 -9.92 -24.23 -13.88
C VAL A 278 -8.67 -23.36 -13.88
N GLY A 279 -8.26 -22.91 -15.08
CA GLY A 279 -7.25 -21.87 -15.26
C GLY A 279 -7.89 -20.53 -15.54
N HIS A 280 -7.21 -19.46 -15.11
CA HIS A 280 -7.70 -18.10 -15.25
C HIS A 280 -6.83 -17.27 -16.19
N PHE A 281 -7.48 -16.42 -16.96
CA PHE A 281 -6.83 -15.41 -17.77
C PHE A 281 -7.63 -14.12 -17.77
N HIS A 282 -7.05 -13.05 -18.28
CA HIS A 282 -7.77 -11.82 -18.54
C HIS A 282 -7.24 -11.16 -19.81
N PHE A 283 -8.05 -10.25 -20.36
CA PHE A 283 -7.62 -9.35 -21.42
C PHE A 283 -7.50 -7.93 -20.92
N GLN A 284 -6.38 -7.32 -21.26
CA GLN A 284 -6.19 -5.88 -21.23
C GLN A 284 -6.42 -5.39 -22.67
N ILE A 285 -7.48 -4.63 -22.86
CA ILE A 285 -7.87 -4.10 -24.16
C ILE A 285 -7.60 -2.61 -24.16
N THR A 286 -6.62 -2.17 -24.93
CA THR A 286 -6.32 -0.75 -25.07
C THR A 286 -6.66 -0.29 -26.48
N ALA A 287 -7.10 0.94 -26.60
CA ALA A 287 -7.39 1.53 -27.90
C ALA A 287 -6.99 2.99 -27.95
N SER A 288 -6.70 3.48 -29.15
CA SER A 288 -6.52 4.89 -29.42
C SER A 288 -6.97 5.24 -30.84
N GLY A 289 -7.29 6.49 -31.01
CA GLY A 289 -7.70 7.01 -32.32
C GLY A 289 -8.21 8.42 -32.25
N LEU A 290 -8.83 8.85 -33.37
CA LEU A 290 -9.48 10.15 -33.53
C LEU A 290 -8.51 11.35 -33.58
N GLY A 291 -7.25 11.12 -33.85
CA GLY A 291 -6.28 12.16 -34.15
C GLY A 291 -5.54 11.87 -35.45
N ASN A 292 -5.00 12.89 -36.07
CA ASN A 292 -4.09 12.70 -37.20
C ASN A 292 -2.74 12.21 -36.64
N VAL A 293 -2.07 11.29 -37.36
CA VAL A 293 -0.72 10.78 -36.99
C VAL A 293 0.26 11.94 -36.79
N ASP A 294 0.17 12.99 -37.59
CA ASP A 294 1.02 14.18 -37.47
C ASP A 294 0.77 15.00 -36.20
N THR A 295 -0.41 14.84 -35.56
CA THR A 295 -0.80 15.52 -34.32
C THR A 295 -0.72 14.60 -33.10
N ASN A 296 -0.65 13.28 -33.31
CA ASN A 296 -0.47 12.29 -32.27
C ASN A 296 1.02 12.15 -31.93
N SER A 297 1.56 13.10 -31.20
CA SER A 297 2.95 13.00 -30.79
C SER A 297 3.19 11.74 -29.94
N GLU A 298 4.34 11.13 -30.10
CA GLU A 298 4.77 10.00 -29.27
C GLU A 298 4.65 10.34 -27.76
N ALA A 299 4.97 11.58 -27.39
CA ALA A 299 4.83 12.07 -26.02
C ALA A 299 3.38 12.06 -25.54
N GLU A 300 2.41 12.46 -26.38
CA GLU A 300 0.99 12.44 -26.02
C GLU A 300 0.46 11.01 -25.90
N LEU A 301 0.84 10.13 -26.83
CA LEU A 301 0.53 8.71 -26.73
C LEU A 301 1.13 8.08 -25.47
N PHE A 302 2.42 8.34 -25.19
CA PHE A 302 3.06 7.88 -23.98
C PHE A 302 2.34 8.32 -22.69
N GLN A 303 1.83 9.56 -22.69
CA GLN A 303 1.07 10.09 -21.58
C GLN A 303 -0.28 9.39 -21.39
N LYS A 304 -1.01 9.13 -22.50
CA LYS A 304 -2.39 8.65 -22.49
C LYS A 304 -2.52 7.13 -22.52
N ILE A 305 -1.65 6.42 -23.23
CA ILE A 305 -1.73 4.95 -23.34
C ILE A 305 -1.27 4.30 -22.04
N PRO A 306 -2.11 3.46 -21.42
CA PRO A 306 -1.78 2.83 -20.11
C PRO A 306 -0.57 1.89 -20.17
N ASP A 307 -0.44 1.16 -21.26
CA ASP A 307 0.61 0.17 -21.48
C ASP A 307 1.68 0.70 -22.43
N ILE A 308 2.84 1.03 -21.87
CA ILE A 308 3.96 1.59 -22.63
C ILE A 308 4.44 0.66 -23.77
N ASP A 309 4.31 -0.65 -23.60
CA ASP A 309 4.73 -1.63 -24.61
C ASP A 309 3.85 -1.58 -25.88
N THR A 310 2.71 -0.90 -25.83
CA THR A 310 1.76 -0.78 -26.96
C THR A 310 1.81 0.58 -27.65
N VAL A 311 2.62 1.53 -27.21
CA VAL A 311 2.67 2.90 -27.76
C VAL A 311 2.96 2.89 -29.26
N ASN A 312 3.90 2.07 -29.71
CA ASN A 312 4.26 2.00 -31.13
C ASN A 312 3.12 1.53 -32.03
N GLN A 313 2.27 0.60 -31.57
CA GLN A 313 1.12 0.11 -32.34
C GLN A 313 0.10 1.23 -32.50
N HIS A 314 -0.09 2.05 -31.48
CA HIS A 314 -1.02 3.17 -31.51
C HIS A 314 -0.63 4.30 -32.46
N LEU A 315 0.63 4.35 -32.91
CA LEU A 315 1.08 5.25 -34.01
C LEU A 315 0.40 4.94 -35.35
N HIS A 316 -0.17 3.74 -35.53
CA HIS A 316 -0.94 3.38 -36.71
C HIS A 316 -2.39 3.89 -36.72
N ALA A 317 -2.84 4.58 -35.66
CA ALA A 317 -4.14 5.23 -35.63
C ALA A 317 -4.22 6.38 -36.65
N THR A 318 -5.41 6.57 -37.23
CA THR A 318 -5.66 7.65 -38.21
C THR A 318 -7.04 8.28 -37.95
N ASP A 319 -7.36 9.34 -38.67
CA ASP A 319 -8.69 9.96 -38.61
C ASP A 319 -9.84 9.01 -38.97
N SER A 320 -9.54 7.97 -39.77
CA SER A 320 -10.51 6.98 -40.23
C SER A 320 -10.44 5.65 -39.52
N HIS A 321 -9.35 5.37 -38.84
CA HIS A 321 -9.11 4.07 -38.19
C HIS A 321 -8.66 4.22 -36.76
N ILE A 322 -9.22 3.37 -35.90
CA ILE A 322 -8.86 3.22 -34.49
C ILE A 322 -7.96 1.99 -34.36
N VAL A 323 -6.89 2.12 -33.63
CA VAL A 323 -6.05 0.98 -33.24
C VAL A 323 -6.58 0.38 -31.96
N ILE A 324 -6.72 -0.94 -31.95
CA ILE A 324 -7.11 -1.75 -30.80
C ILE A 324 -6.01 -2.77 -30.57
N THR A 325 -5.56 -2.88 -29.32
CA THR A 325 -4.67 -3.95 -28.88
C THR A 325 -5.37 -4.81 -27.85
N ILE A 326 -5.40 -6.12 -28.09
CA ILE A 326 -5.94 -7.12 -27.16
C ILE A 326 -4.77 -7.92 -26.62
N ARG A 327 -4.47 -7.74 -25.34
CA ARG A 327 -3.41 -8.45 -24.65
C ARG A 327 -4.01 -9.46 -23.68
N GLY A 328 -3.86 -10.74 -23.99
CA GLY A 328 -4.24 -11.84 -23.10
C GLY A 328 -3.11 -12.16 -22.13
N ILE A 329 -3.47 -12.32 -20.85
CA ILE A 329 -2.56 -12.72 -19.77
C ILE A 329 -3.18 -13.89 -19.04
N GLY A 330 -2.52 -15.07 -19.12
CA GLY A 330 -2.95 -16.31 -18.48
C GLY A 330 -2.03 -16.74 -17.35
N GLU A 331 -2.58 -17.29 -16.29
CA GLU A 331 -1.80 -17.85 -15.19
C GLU A 331 -1.09 -19.14 -15.63
N MET A 332 0.15 -19.34 -15.15
CA MET A 332 0.85 -20.61 -15.31
C MET A 332 0.51 -21.56 -14.17
N GLU A 333 0.53 -22.88 -14.48
CA GLU A 333 0.29 -23.95 -13.51
C GLU A 333 1.37 -23.92 -12.42
N PRO A 334 0.97 -23.82 -11.12
CA PRO A 334 1.92 -23.86 -10.02
C PRO A 334 2.50 -25.26 -9.81
N ASN A 335 3.62 -25.34 -9.07
CA ASN A 335 4.30 -26.58 -8.71
C ASN A 335 4.85 -27.38 -9.90
N ASN A 336 5.10 -26.74 -11.04
CA ASN A 336 5.83 -27.37 -12.15
C ASN A 336 7.29 -27.63 -11.75
N PRO A 337 7.73 -28.91 -11.61
CA PRO A 337 9.09 -29.22 -11.17
C PRO A 337 10.17 -28.76 -12.16
N SER A 338 9.81 -28.54 -13.41
CA SER A 338 10.70 -28.02 -14.45
C SER A 338 10.86 -26.51 -14.43
N SER A 339 10.09 -25.79 -13.58
CA SER A 339 10.15 -24.33 -13.44
C SER A 339 10.70 -23.95 -12.07
N ASN A 340 11.94 -23.44 -12.06
CA ASN A 340 12.67 -23.15 -10.82
C ASN A 340 13.76 -22.09 -11.02
N VAL A 341 14.25 -21.58 -9.90
CA VAL A 341 15.48 -20.76 -9.82
C VAL A 341 16.49 -21.52 -8.95
N THR A 342 17.66 -21.75 -9.48
CA THR A 342 18.78 -22.36 -8.78
C THR A 342 20.01 -21.46 -8.86
N LEU A 343 21.08 -21.80 -8.16
CA LEU A 343 22.39 -21.22 -8.43
C LEU A 343 23.01 -21.90 -9.64
N ASP A 344 23.70 -21.14 -10.51
CA ASP A 344 24.36 -21.67 -11.69
C ASP A 344 25.29 -22.82 -11.31
N LEU A 345 25.23 -23.92 -12.05
CA LEU A 345 26.05 -25.10 -11.81
C LEU A 345 27.54 -24.82 -12.05
N ASN A 346 27.85 -23.91 -12.97
CA ASN A 346 29.23 -23.47 -13.19
C ASN A 346 29.65 -22.43 -12.13
N PRO A 347 30.52 -22.79 -11.16
CA PRO A 347 30.89 -21.89 -10.08
C PRO A 347 31.66 -20.66 -10.53
N SER A 348 32.19 -20.65 -11.77
CA SER A 348 32.84 -19.46 -12.34
C SER A 348 31.86 -18.42 -12.89
N GLN A 349 30.57 -18.76 -13.02
CA GLN A 349 29.50 -17.80 -13.36
C GLN A 349 29.09 -17.02 -12.11
N THR A 350 29.79 -15.91 -11.88
CA THR A 350 29.61 -15.09 -10.68
C THR A 350 29.15 -13.68 -11.05
N ASP A 351 28.52 -13.04 -10.09
CA ASP A 351 28.16 -11.63 -10.08
C ASP A 351 28.38 -11.10 -8.66
N TYR A 352 29.09 -9.99 -8.50
CA TYR A 352 29.56 -9.48 -7.20
C TYR A 352 30.27 -10.53 -6.33
N GLY A 353 31.01 -11.46 -6.96
CA GLY A 353 31.77 -12.51 -6.29
C GLY A 353 30.93 -13.73 -5.84
N GLU A 354 29.64 -13.71 -6.00
CA GLU A 354 28.70 -14.80 -5.67
C GLU A 354 28.13 -15.45 -6.93
N ARG A 355 27.73 -16.73 -6.84
CA ARG A 355 27.16 -17.49 -7.96
C ARG A 355 25.90 -16.81 -8.50
N LYS A 356 25.74 -16.77 -9.84
CA LYS A 356 24.55 -16.26 -10.51
C LYS A 356 23.34 -17.14 -10.28
N ALA A 357 22.14 -16.55 -10.44
CA ALA A 357 20.91 -17.31 -10.55
C ALA A 357 20.85 -18.00 -11.93
N TYR A 358 20.36 -19.22 -11.95
CA TYR A 358 19.98 -19.94 -13.15
C TYR A 358 18.46 -20.14 -13.15
N VAL A 359 17.79 -19.64 -14.18
CA VAL A 359 16.33 -19.57 -14.25
C VAL A 359 15.81 -20.58 -15.28
N ASN A 360 14.99 -21.54 -14.84
CA ASN A 360 14.24 -22.44 -15.69
C ASN A 360 12.76 -22.08 -15.62
N LEU A 361 12.15 -21.79 -16.76
CA LEU A 361 10.72 -21.57 -16.88
C LEU A 361 10.18 -22.37 -18.04
N ARG A 362 9.23 -23.27 -17.77
CA ARG A 362 8.67 -24.23 -18.74
C ARG A 362 7.15 -24.27 -18.63
N THR A 363 6.48 -24.39 -19.76
CA THR A 363 5.03 -24.64 -19.83
C THR A 363 4.71 -26.10 -19.55
N THR A 364 3.52 -26.34 -18.98
CA THR A 364 2.89 -27.65 -18.85
C THR A 364 1.86 -27.86 -19.97
N ALA A 365 1.27 -29.05 -20.04
CA ALA A 365 0.16 -29.29 -20.95
C ALA A 365 -1.06 -28.41 -20.62
N LYS A 366 -1.32 -28.14 -19.34
CA LYS A 366 -2.40 -27.24 -18.92
C LYS A 366 -2.12 -25.80 -19.33
N ASP A 367 -0.89 -25.33 -19.20
CA ASP A 367 -0.50 -24.02 -19.69
C ASP A 367 -0.81 -23.86 -21.17
N MET A 368 -0.53 -24.87 -21.97
CA MET A 368 -0.82 -24.84 -23.41
C MET A 368 -2.32 -24.84 -23.71
N GLN A 369 -3.13 -25.63 -22.97
CA GLN A 369 -4.60 -25.60 -23.11
C GLN A 369 -5.16 -24.20 -22.77
N LEU A 370 -4.68 -23.60 -21.68
CA LEU A 370 -5.09 -22.24 -21.27
C LEU A 370 -4.71 -21.21 -22.31
N TRP A 371 -3.49 -21.33 -22.86
CA TRP A 371 -2.99 -20.41 -23.88
C TRP A 371 -3.82 -20.48 -25.17
N ASP A 372 -4.15 -21.70 -25.63
CA ASP A 372 -4.99 -21.90 -26.81
C ASP A 372 -6.41 -21.35 -26.60
N ALA A 373 -7.01 -21.57 -25.42
CA ALA A 373 -8.32 -21.04 -25.07
C ALA A 373 -8.32 -19.48 -25.02
N MET A 374 -7.27 -18.90 -24.46
CA MET A 374 -7.08 -17.46 -24.42
C MET A 374 -6.91 -16.88 -25.82
N ASP A 375 -6.14 -17.51 -26.69
CA ASP A 375 -5.96 -17.06 -28.07
C ASP A 375 -7.28 -17.09 -28.85
N LYS A 376 -8.03 -18.18 -28.73
CA LYS A 376 -9.34 -18.29 -29.36
C LYS A 376 -10.29 -17.17 -28.90
N ALA A 377 -10.36 -16.94 -27.60
CA ALA A 377 -11.19 -15.86 -27.05
C ALA A 377 -10.75 -14.46 -27.54
N SER A 378 -9.45 -14.23 -27.73
CA SER A 378 -8.96 -12.97 -28.29
C SER A 378 -9.32 -12.76 -29.77
N ASP A 379 -9.37 -13.84 -30.57
CA ASP A 379 -9.85 -13.78 -31.96
C ASP A 379 -11.35 -13.44 -32.01
N GLU A 380 -12.14 -14.03 -31.14
CA GLU A 380 -13.57 -13.73 -31.01
C GLU A 380 -13.82 -12.26 -30.59
N LEU A 381 -13.01 -11.73 -29.66
CA LEU A 381 -13.05 -10.33 -29.27
C LEU A 381 -12.69 -9.40 -30.42
N ALA A 382 -11.65 -9.71 -31.19
CA ALA A 382 -11.27 -8.92 -32.35
C ALA A 382 -12.39 -8.89 -33.39
N ALA A 383 -13.03 -10.03 -33.65
CA ALA A 383 -14.21 -10.11 -34.54
C ALA A 383 -15.40 -9.30 -34.01
N ALA A 384 -15.62 -9.30 -32.69
CA ALA A 384 -16.67 -8.51 -32.05
C ALA A 384 -16.42 -6.99 -32.23
N PHE A 385 -15.20 -6.52 -32.01
CA PHE A 385 -14.83 -5.12 -32.23
C PHE A 385 -14.85 -4.72 -33.69
N ALA A 386 -14.51 -5.64 -34.60
CA ALA A 386 -14.62 -5.39 -36.05
C ALA A 386 -16.08 -5.15 -36.48
N ASN A 387 -17.06 -5.76 -35.79
CA ASN A 387 -18.49 -5.61 -36.05
C ASN A 387 -18.85 -5.76 -37.55
N GLY A 388 -18.27 -6.78 -38.20
CA GLY A 388 -18.46 -7.05 -39.63
C GLY A 388 -17.67 -6.15 -40.59
N GLN A 389 -16.93 -5.17 -40.07
CA GLN A 389 -16.01 -4.36 -40.89
C GLN A 389 -14.69 -5.11 -41.14
N LYS A 390 -14.03 -4.73 -42.22
CA LYS A 390 -12.66 -5.19 -42.50
C LYS A 390 -11.67 -4.54 -41.56
N ILE A 391 -10.62 -5.28 -41.21
CA ILE A 391 -9.54 -4.82 -40.33
C ILE A 391 -8.20 -4.82 -41.05
N ASP A 392 -7.26 -4.05 -40.53
CA ASP A 392 -5.86 -4.17 -40.87
C ASP A 392 -5.07 -4.75 -39.69
N VAL A 393 -4.33 -5.80 -39.92
CA VAL A 393 -3.60 -6.56 -38.88
C VAL A 393 -2.20 -5.97 -38.69
N ILE A 394 -1.84 -5.63 -37.48
CA ILE A 394 -0.54 -5.10 -37.09
C ILE A 394 0.30 -6.22 -36.45
N VAL A 395 1.57 -6.31 -36.82
CA VAL A 395 2.52 -7.22 -36.18
C VAL A 395 3.41 -6.44 -35.23
N ARG A 396 3.25 -6.73 -33.94
CA ARG A 396 3.88 -5.99 -32.84
C ARG A 396 5.39 -5.92 -32.93
N ASN A 397 6.06 -7.05 -32.98
CA ASN A 397 7.53 -7.14 -32.94
C ASN A 397 8.24 -6.51 -34.15
N LYS A 398 7.49 -6.24 -35.21
CA LYS A 398 7.99 -5.57 -36.43
C LYS A 398 7.41 -4.18 -36.61
N ASN A 399 6.38 -3.83 -35.84
CA ASN A 399 5.59 -2.60 -35.95
C ASN A 399 5.16 -2.28 -37.40
N ILE A 400 4.65 -3.29 -38.11
CA ILE A 400 4.19 -3.17 -39.50
C ILE A 400 2.75 -3.65 -39.65
N ILE A 401 2.05 -3.13 -40.65
CA ILE A 401 0.76 -3.67 -41.11
C ILE A 401 1.06 -4.91 -41.96
N LYS A 402 0.66 -6.09 -41.47
CA LYS A 402 0.87 -7.37 -42.15
C LYS A 402 -0.15 -7.63 -43.26
N ALA A 403 -1.38 -7.22 -43.02
CA ALA A 403 -2.49 -7.42 -43.95
C ALA A 403 -3.50 -6.26 -43.79
N THR A 404 -4.09 -5.85 -44.91
CA THR A 404 -5.08 -4.77 -44.96
C THR A 404 -6.42 -5.27 -45.53
N GLY A 405 -7.53 -4.74 -45.00
CA GLY A 405 -8.85 -5.02 -45.52
C GLY A 405 -9.30 -6.46 -45.40
N VAL A 406 -8.87 -7.19 -44.36
CA VAL A 406 -9.17 -8.63 -44.15
C VAL A 406 -10.36 -8.78 -43.19
N ASP A 407 -11.03 -9.95 -43.26
CA ASP A 407 -12.00 -10.33 -42.24
C ASP A 407 -11.30 -10.68 -40.93
N ALA A 408 -11.83 -10.23 -39.81
CA ALA A 408 -11.30 -10.58 -38.50
C ALA A 408 -11.31 -12.10 -38.23
N THR A 409 -12.23 -12.86 -38.84
CA THR A 409 -12.29 -14.31 -38.75
C THR A 409 -11.08 -15.02 -39.38
N THR A 410 -10.29 -14.33 -40.20
CA THR A 410 -9.04 -14.85 -40.78
C THR A 410 -7.84 -14.73 -39.88
N LEU A 411 -7.95 -14.10 -38.73
CA LEU A 411 -6.83 -13.90 -37.75
C LEU A 411 -6.11 -15.21 -37.41
N PRO A 412 -6.78 -16.33 -37.10
CA PRO A 412 -6.09 -17.59 -36.79
C PRO A 412 -5.22 -18.13 -37.95
N THR A 413 -5.58 -17.79 -39.18
CA THR A 413 -4.78 -18.14 -40.37
C THR A 413 -3.61 -17.19 -40.61
N LEU A 414 -3.84 -15.89 -40.38
CA LEU A 414 -2.81 -14.85 -40.56
C LEU A 414 -1.78 -14.82 -39.43
N LEU A 415 -2.24 -15.09 -38.23
CA LEU A 415 -1.46 -15.15 -36.99
C LEU A 415 -1.75 -16.47 -36.26
N PRO A 416 -1.31 -17.63 -36.80
CA PRO A 416 -1.54 -18.93 -36.15
C PRO A 416 -0.88 -18.96 -34.77
N TYR A 417 -1.41 -19.72 -33.83
CA TYR A 417 -0.91 -19.82 -32.46
C TYR A 417 0.48 -20.45 -32.39
N GLN A 418 0.73 -21.41 -33.29
CA GLN A 418 2.01 -22.09 -33.44
C GLN A 418 2.44 -22.13 -34.91
N ILE A 419 3.74 -22.17 -35.12
CA ILE A 419 4.38 -22.28 -36.43
C ILE A 419 5.41 -23.42 -36.40
N PRO A 420 5.79 -23.97 -37.56
CA PRO A 420 6.90 -24.93 -37.65
C PRO A 420 8.19 -24.33 -37.08
N ASP A 421 8.89 -25.13 -36.29
CA ASP A 421 10.20 -24.69 -35.74
C ASP A 421 11.25 -24.65 -36.87
N PRO A 422 11.81 -23.49 -37.19
CA PRO A 422 12.81 -23.36 -38.24
C PRO A 422 14.13 -24.07 -37.90
N MET A 423 14.38 -24.40 -36.64
CA MET A 423 15.62 -25.05 -36.19
C MET A 423 15.47 -26.57 -36.05
N ASN A 424 14.23 -27.06 -35.83
CA ASN A 424 13.94 -28.47 -35.60
C ASN A 424 12.75 -28.92 -36.47
N PRO A 425 13.01 -29.37 -37.73
CA PRO A 425 11.96 -29.79 -38.63
C PRO A 425 11.05 -30.89 -38.02
N GLY A 426 9.75 -30.72 -38.16
CA GLY A 426 8.74 -31.64 -37.60
C GLY A 426 8.26 -31.29 -36.21
N THR A 427 8.78 -30.24 -35.58
CA THR A 427 8.27 -29.71 -34.33
C THR A 427 7.56 -28.36 -34.54
N MET A 428 6.67 -28.01 -33.60
CA MET A 428 5.96 -26.74 -33.60
C MET A 428 6.45 -25.89 -32.44
N ILE A 429 6.58 -24.59 -32.68
CA ILE A 429 6.87 -23.59 -31.65
C ILE A 429 5.77 -22.52 -31.56
N ASN A 430 5.65 -21.84 -30.45
CA ASN A 430 4.75 -20.69 -30.33
C ASN A 430 5.13 -19.63 -31.38
N ASN A 431 4.13 -19.09 -32.07
CA ASN A 431 4.32 -18.02 -33.03
C ASN A 431 4.72 -16.71 -32.31
N PRO A 432 5.93 -16.20 -32.51
CA PRO A 432 6.38 -14.98 -31.82
C PRO A 432 5.66 -13.70 -32.28
N GLU A 433 4.89 -13.75 -33.36
CA GLU A 433 4.00 -12.66 -33.78
C GLU A 433 2.67 -12.67 -33.02
N ARG A 434 2.37 -13.75 -32.29
CA ARG A 434 1.14 -13.95 -31.55
C ARG A 434 1.37 -14.14 -30.05
N ARG A 435 2.29 -15.00 -29.68
CA ARG A 435 2.63 -15.39 -28.30
C ARG A 435 3.99 -14.86 -27.92
N ASP A 436 4.07 -14.14 -26.83
CA ASP A 436 5.35 -13.66 -26.33
C ASP A 436 6.14 -14.81 -25.69
N GLY A 437 7.46 -14.66 -25.66
CA GLY A 437 8.33 -15.60 -24.98
C GLY A 437 8.05 -15.63 -23.47
N LEU A 438 8.28 -16.78 -22.84
CA LEU A 438 8.13 -16.90 -21.38
C LEU A 438 9.08 -15.93 -20.66
N GLY A 439 8.60 -15.31 -19.59
CA GLY A 439 9.36 -14.33 -18.79
C GLY A 439 9.31 -12.90 -19.33
N THR A 440 8.76 -12.65 -20.51
CA THR A 440 8.67 -11.28 -21.08
C THR A 440 7.58 -10.42 -20.44
N THR A 441 6.76 -11.00 -19.58
CA THR A 441 5.74 -10.26 -18.81
C THR A 441 6.33 -9.54 -17.60
N HIS A 442 7.53 -9.94 -17.15
CA HIS A 442 8.14 -9.48 -15.90
C HIS A 442 7.25 -9.73 -14.66
N HIS A 443 6.50 -10.85 -14.69
CA HIS A 443 5.57 -11.25 -13.64
C HIS A 443 6.01 -12.52 -12.92
N GLU A 444 7.32 -12.75 -12.81
CA GLU A 444 7.90 -13.90 -12.12
C GLU A 444 7.50 -13.90 -10.65
N ALA A 445 7.07 -15.07 -10.14
CA ALA A 445 6.54 -15.21 -8.80
C ALA A 445 6.82 -16.60 -8.22
N GLY A 446 6.53 -16.80 -6.94
CA GLY A 446 6.32 -18.11 -6.33
C GLY A 446 7.52 -18.79 -5.68
N THR A 447 8.73 -18.36 -5.96
CA THR A 447 9.98 -19.07 -5.59
C THR A 447 10.33 -19.06 -4.10
N LEU A 448 9.68 -18.16 -3.33
CA LEU A 448 9.76 -18.08 -1.87
C LEU A 448 8.37 -18.15 -1.23
N ARG A 449 7.48 -18.96 -1.86
CA ARG A 449 6.05 -19.01 -1.54
C ARG A 449 5.78 -19.14 -0.05
N PHE A 450 4.76 -18.42 0.40
CA PHE A 450 4.31 -18.52 1.78
C PHE A 450 3.32 -19.67 2.01
N GLY A 451 3.29 -20.17 3.23
CA GLY A 451 2.36 -21.22 3.65
C GLY A 451 2.53 -21.54 5.13
N VAL A 452 1.61 -22.33 5.66
CA VAL A 452 1.63 -22.73 7.07
C VAL A 452 2.56 -23.93 7.33
N ASP A 453 2.73 -24.79 6.32
CA ASP A 453 3.56 -26.00 6.44
C ASP A 453 5.00 -25.72 5.96
N PRO A 454 5.99 -25.81 6.86
CA PRO A 454 7.39 -25.58 6.51
C PRO A 454 7.98 -26.63 5.56
N ASN A 455 7.29 -27.75 5.31
CA ASN A 455 7.75 -28.75 4.36
C ASN A 455 7.37 -28.41 2.91
N THR A 456 6.35 -27.59 2.71
CA THR A 456 5.82 -27.24 1.39
C THR A 456 5.95 -25.77 1.04
N SER A 457 6.36 -24.92 1.99
CA SER A 457 6.55 -23.48 1.81
C SER A 457 7.93 -23.02 2.29
N VAL A 458 8.37 -21.86 1.81
CA VAL A 458 9.66 -21.25 2.19
C VAL A 458 9.47 -20.26 3.32
N THR A 459 8.36 -19.56 3.33
CA THR A 459 8.00 -18.56 4.32
C THR A 459 6.66 -18.90 4.98
N ASP A 460 6.48 -18.40 6.20
CA ASP A 460 5.23 -18.57 6.94
C ASP A 460 4.13 -17.61 6.46
N ALA A 461 2.94 -17.69 7.06
CA ALA A 461 1.81 -16.83 6.74
C ALA A 461 2.07 -15.33 6.96
N ASN A 462 3.09 -14.97 7.74
CA ASN A 462 3.54 -13.61 7.99
C ASN A 462 4.75 -13.21 7.14
N CYS A 463 5.01 -13.95 6.07
CA CYS A 463 6.12 -13.70 5.13
C CYS A 463 7.52 -13.88 5.74
N ARG A 464 7.66 -14.52 6.90
CA ARG A 464 8.94 -14.79 7.57
C ARG A 464 9.51 -16.10 7.06
N PHE A 465 10.80 -16.16 6.76
CA PHE A 465 11.47 -17.42 6.43
C PHE A 465 11.29 -18.44 7.55
N HIS A 466 10.87 -19.65 7.21
CA HIS A 466 10.79 -20.74 8.19
C HIS A 466 12.14 -20.98 8.82
N GLY A 467 12.17 -21.05 10.15
CA GLY A 467 13.39 -21.29 10.92
C GLY A 467 14.36 -20.10 11.01
N VAL A 468 14.01 -18.89 10.53
CA VAL A 468 14.82 -17.67 10.72
C VAL A 468 13.97 -16.57 11.33
N LYS A 469 14.22 -16.22 12.58
CA LYS A 469 13.29 -15.41 13.40
C LYS A 469 13.18 -13.92 13.03
N ASN A 470 14.16 -13.36 12.32
CA ASN A 470 14.21 -11.93 12.00
C ASN A 470 14.30 -11.61 10.51
N SER A 471 14.07 -12.58 9.60
CA SER A 471 14.14 -12.36 8.17
C SER A 471 12.81 -12.64 7.48
N TYR A 472 12.38 -11.70 6.63
CA TYR A 472 11.09 -11.64 5.97
C TYR A 472 11.26 -11.40 4.47
N VAL A 473 10.21 -11.67 3.70
CA VAL A 473 10.17 -11.42 2.25
C VAL A 473 9.02 -10.46 1.95
N ALA A 474 9.23 -9.54 1.01
CA ALA A 474 8.20 -8.73 0.41
C ALA A 474 8.26 -8.82 -1.12
N GLY A 475 7.10 -8.94 -1.76
CA GLY A 475 7.00 -9.00 -3.21
C GLY A 475 6.44 -10.32 -3.76
N PRO A 476 6.40 -10.49 -5.09
CA PRO A 476 5.71 -11.61 -5.74
C PRO A 476 6.40 -12.96 -5.55
N ALA A 477 7.65 -13.02 -5.12
CA ALA A 477 8.30 -14.28 -4.73
C ALA A 477 7.50 -15.11 -3.70
N LEU A 478 6.67 -14.43 -2.91
CA LEU A 478 5.79 -15.03 -1.89
C LEU A 478 4.60 -15.81 -2.45
N PHE A 479 4.19 -15.58 -3.69
CA PHE A 479 2.92 -16.08 -4.20
C PHE A 479 2.89 -17.61 -4.34
N PRO A 480 1.91 -18.32 -3.79
CA PRO A 480 1.74 -19.74 -4.08
C PRO A 480 1.21 -19.98 -5.50
N THR A 481 0.40 -19.05 -6.03
CA THR A 481 -0.12 -18.97 -7.40
C THR A 481 -0.13 -17.53 -7.86
N THR A 482 -0.04 -17.26 -9.17
CA THR A 482 -0.09 -15.88 -9.68
C THR A 482 -1.52 -15.38 -9.86
N GLY A 483 -2.49 -16.29 -10.11
CA GLY A 483 -3.74 -15.88 -10.74
C GLY A 483 -3.47 -15.25 -12.12
N SER A 484 -4.48 -14.69 -12.76
CA SER A 484 -4.28 -13.98 -14.03
C SER A 484 -3.88 -12.49 -13.87
N PRO A 485 -4.29 -11.74 -12.82
CA PRO A 485 -3.98 -10.31 -12.70
C PRO A 485 -2.50 -10.03 -12.55
N ASN A 486 -2.08 -8.83 -12.99
CA ASN A 486 -0.72 -8.34 -12.79
C ASN A 486 -0.37 -8.33 -11.29
N PRO A 487 0.84 -8.75 -10.88
CA PRO A 487 1.16 -9.07 -9.49
C PRO A 487 1.35 -7.86 -8.57
N MET A 488 1.46 -6.64 -9.11
CA MET A 488 1.85 -5.44 -8.33
C MET A 488 0.90 -5.16 -7.17
N LEU A 489 -0.42 -5.11 -7.40
CA LEU A 489 -1.38 -4.76 -6.35
C LEU A 489 -1.36 -5.78 -5.21
N THR A 490 -1.29 -7.07 -5.53
CA THR A 490 -1.19 -8.15 -4.54
C THR A 490 0.13 -8.07 -3.78
N GLY A 491 1.24 -7.78 -4.47
CA GLY A 491 2.55 -7.57 -3.82
C GLY A 491 2.54 -6.41 -2.83
N ILE A 492 1.91 -5.29 -3.19
CA ILE A 492 1.76 -4.12 -2.31
C ILE A 492 0.86 -4.46 -1.12
N ALA A 493 -0.25 -5.17 -1.33
CA ALA A 493 -1.16 -5.57 -0.26
C ALA A 493 -0.47 -6.49 0.77
N LEU A 494 0.34 -7.45 0.31
CA LEU A 494 1.14 -8.30 1.18
C LEU A 494 2.23 -7.51 1.91
N ALA A 495 2.88 -6.54 1.26
CA ALA A 495 3.87 -5.69 1.91
C ALA A 495 3.25 -4.81 3.00
N ARG A 496 2.04 -4.26 2.78
CA ARG A 496 1.30 -3.54 3.82
C ARG A 496 0.93 -4.45 4.98
N ARG A 497 0.42 -5.63 4.68
CA ARG A 497 0.10 -6.64 5.70
C ARG A 497 1.32 -7.01 6.53
N LEU A 498 2.49 -7.17 5.90
CA LEU A 498 3.76 -7.39 6.60
C LEU A 498 4.11 -6.18 7.47
N GLY A 499 3.93 -4.96 6.99
CA GLY A 499 4.15 -3.73 7.77
C GLY A 499 3.30 -3.71 9.05
N ASP A 500 2.02 -4.01 8.93
CA ASP A 500 1.09 -4.09 10.08
C ASP A 500 1.42 -5.26 11.03
N HIS A 501 1.96 -6.36 10.51
CA HIS A 501 2.45 -7.46 11.34
C HIS A 501 3.69 -7.06 12.15
N LEU A 502 4.63 -6.34 11.53
CA LEU A 502 5.87 -5.91 12.18
C LEU A 502 5.66 -4.72 13.12
N LEU A 503 4.71 -3.86 12.82
CA LEU A 503 4.31 -2.71 13.62
C LEU A 503 2.77 -2.60 13.61
N PRO A 504 2.08 -3.38 14.47
CA PRO A 504 0.62 -3.40 14.47
C PRO A 504 0.04 -2.01 14.71
N PRO A 505 -0.96 -1.57 13.90
CA PRO A 505 -1.67 -0.33 14.18
C PRO A 505 -2.49 -0.48 15.46
N PRO A 506 -2.82 0.64 16.16
CA PRO A 506 -3.67 0.58 17.33
C PRO A 506 -5.06 0.05 16.94
N SER A 507 -5.62 -0.81 17.78
CA SER A 507 -7.03 -1.21 17.64
C SER A 507 -7.94 -0.01 17.84
N LEU A 508 -9.09 0.05 17.14
CA LEU A 508 -10.12 1.04 17.46
C LEU A 508 -10.60 0.80 18.88
N ALA A 509 -10.61 1.87 19.69
CA ALA A 509 -11.22 1.79 20.99
C ALA A 509 -12.73 1.51 20.82
N ALA A 510 -13.25 0.49 21.53
CA ALA A 510 -14.68 0.28 21.61
C ALA A 510 -15.36 1.54 22.16
N ALA A 511 -16.58 1.82 21.68
CA ALA A 511 -17.37 2.90 22.23
C ALA A 511 -17.59 2.64 23.74
N GLU A 512 -17.17 3.57 24.58
CA GLU A 512 -17.25 3.49 26.03
C GLU A 512 -18.31 4.46 26.53
N ALA A 513 -19.22 3.98 27.37
CA ALA A 513 -20.28 4.80 27.94
C ALA A 513 -19.70 6.01 28.72
N GLY A 514 -20.15 7.19 28.40
CA GLY A 514 -19.72 8.45 29.01
C GLY A 514 -18.39 9.01 28.51
N PHE A 515 -17.65 8.32 27.63
CA PHE A 515 -16.47 8.87 26.99
C PHE A 515 -16.80 9.54 25.64
N THR A 516 -16.19 10.70 25.42
CA THR A 516 -16.21 11.42 24.14
C THR A 516 -14.86 11.23 23.46
N SER A 517 -14.86 10.81 22.20
CA SER A 517 -13.65 10.70 21.39
C SER A 517 -13.14 12.09 21.03
N LEU A 518 -11.87 12.35 21.34
CA LEU A 518 -11.14 13.53 20.89
C LEU A 518 -10.31 13.24 19.64
N PHE A 519 -9.84 11.99 19.53
CA PHE A 519 -9.12 11.47 18.38
C PHE A 519 -9.19 9.92 18.37
N ASP A 520 -9.73 9.34 17.30
CA ASP A 520 -9.83 7.89 17.09
C ASP A 520 -9.12 7.42 15.81
N GLY A 521 -8.52 8.35 15.06
CA GLY A 521 -7.79 8.06 13.83
C GLY A 521 -8.68 7.83 12.60
N THR A 522 -10.00 7.96 12.72
CA THR A 522 -10.94 7.85 11.57
C THR A 522 -11.28 9.21 10.96
N GLN A 523 -10.96 10.29 11.67
CA GLN A 523 -11.21 11.66 11.22
C GLN A 523 -10.32 12.05 10.05
N LYS A 524 -10.80 12.93 9.19
CA LYS A 524 -9.97 13.55 8.15
C LYS A 524 -8.86 14.41 8.78
N VAL A 525 -7.71 14.45 8.15
CA VAL A 525 -6.54 15.22 8.62
C VAL A 525 -6.90 16.67 8.94
N ALA A 526 -7.68 17.33 8.06
CA ALA A 526 -8.10 18.72 8.26
C ALA A 526 -8.98 18.89 9.50
N ASP A 527 -9.88 17.95 9.79
CA ASP A 527 -10.79 18.01 10.93
C ASP A 527 -10.03 17.80 12.25
N VAL A 528 -9.00 16.95 12.23
CA VAL A 528 -8.11 16.74 13.38
C VAL A 528 -7.38 18.04 13.71
N PHE A 529 -6.66 18.61 12.75
CA PHE A 529 -5.83 19.80 12.98
C PHE A 529 -6.64 21.13 13.01
N ALA A 530 -7.94 21.08 12.79
CA ALA A 530 -8.85 22.18 13.16
C ALA A 530 -9.13 22.25 14.67
N LYS A 531 -9.06 21.13 15.39
CA LYS A 531 -9.31 21.03 16.83
C LYS A 531 -8.03 20.90 17.66
N TRP A 532 -7.01 20.26 17.10
CA TRP A 532 -5.71 20.07 17.70
C TRP A 532 -4.71 21.07 17.11
N LEU A 533 -4.19 21.99 17.91
CA LEU A 533 -3.30 23.03 17.46
C LEU A 533 -1.88 22.82 17.99
N MET A 534 -0.90 23.18 17.16
CA MET A 534 0.51 23.15 17.54
C MET A 534 0.92 24.45 18.25
N ALA A 535 1.75 24.31 19.30
CA ALA A 535 2.48 25.38 19.94
C ALA A 535 3.96 24.94 20.10
N GLY A 536 4.90 25.89 19.94
CA GLY A 536 6.32 25.59 20.02
C GLY A 536 6.93 24.86 18.85
N GLY A 537 7.99 24.08 19.06
CA GLY A 537 8.76 23.39 18.04
C GLY A 537 8.21 22.03 17.63
N GLY A 538 8.70 21.50 16.51
CA GLY A 538 8.26 20.20 15.99
C GLY A 538 6.87 20.21 15.36
N SER A 539 6.31 19.02 15.14
CA SER A 539 4.99 18.85 14.55
C SER A 539 4.41 17.47 14.88
N PHE A 540 3.15 17.24 14.49
CA PHE A 540 2.56 15.91 14.48
C PHE A 540 2.12 15.54 13.06
N LYS A 541 2.23 14.26 12.72
CA LYS A 541 1.69 13.69 11.49
C LYS A 541 0.65 12.63 11.83
N LEU A 542 -0.40 12.59 11.03
CA LEU A 542 -1.34 11.47 11.07
C LEU A 542 -0.75 10.32 10.23
N VAL A 543 -0.42 9.21 10.88
CA VAL A 543 0.12 8.01 10.25
C VAL A 543 -0.76 6.83 10.66
N GLY A 544 -1.43 6.24 9.68
CA GLY A 544 -2.49 5.28 9.99
C GLY A 544 -3.54 5.93 10.89
N ARG A 545 -3.80 5.34 12.03
CA ARG A 545 -4.74 5.86 13.05
C ARG A 545 -4.04 6.49 14.26
N SER A 546 -2.83 6.97 14.08
CA SER A 546 -2.05 7.56 15.16
C SER A 546 -1.52 8.95 14.83
N LEU A 547 -1.42 9.79 15.85
CA LEU A 547 -0.72 11.05 15.84
C LEU A 547 0.73 10.78 16.23
N VAL A 548 1.67 10.95 15.28
CA VAL A 548 3.08 10.66 15.49
C VAL A 548 3.85 11.97 15.68
N ALA A 549 4.51 12.11 16.82
CA ALA A 549 5.34 13.25 17.14
C ALA A 549 6.56 13.33 16.20
N GLN A 550 6.84 14.53 15.71
CA GLN A 550 8.00 14.82 14.88
C GLN A 550 8.86 15.87 15.59
N PRO A 551 9.98 15.49 16.20
CA PRO A 551 10.86 16.41 16.90
C PRO A 551 11.32 17.57 16.01
N GLY A 552 11.52 18.72 16.63
CA GLY A 552 12.03 19.93 16.00
C GLY A 552 12.95 20.70 16.95
N ASN A 553 13.17 21.97 16.67
CA ASN A 553 13.96 22.80 17.55
C ASN A 553 13.20 23.15 18.84
N GLY A 554 13.62 22.62 19.98
CA GLY A 554 13.01 22.83 21.28
C GLY A 554 11.73 21.99 21.49
N ILE A 555 11.08 22.27 22.61
CA ILE A 555 9.84 21.58 23.01
C ILE A 555 8.66 22.04 22.18
N GLY A 556 7.79 21.10 21.80
CA GLY A 556 6.52 21.35 21.14
C GLY A 556 5.36 20.74 21.89
N LEU A 557 4.16 21.18 21.54
CA LEU A 557 2.90 20.77 22.16
C LEU A 557 1.78 20.75 21.12
N LEU A 558 1.17 19.62 20.93
CA LEU A 558 -0.10 19.50 20.21
C LEU A 558 -1.23 19.48 21.25
N PHE A 559 -2.07 20.51 21.30
CA PHE A 559 -3.11 20.61 22.31
C PHE A 559 -4.51 20.67 21.72
N TYR A 560 -5.48 20.09 22.44
CA TYR A 560 -6.88 20.11 22.05
C TYR A 560 -7.47 21.48 22.37
N ALA A 561 -7.55 22.35 21.37
CA ALA A 561 -7.89 23.76 21.51
C ALA A 561 -9.40 24.06 21.57
N ALA A 562 -10.24 23.04 21.30
CA ALA A 562 -11.68 23.22 21.21
C ALA A 562 -12.34 23.40 22.58
N GLU A 563 -11.72 22.92 23.67
CA GLU A 563 -12.33 22.93 25.01
C GLU A 563 -11.27 22.88 26.12
N GLN A 564 -11.64 23.41 27.31
CA GLN A 564 -10.90 23.25 28.56
C GLN A 564 -11.62 22.25 29.46
N PHE A 565 -10.86 21.52 30.28
CA PHE A 565 -11.34 20.47 31.14
C PHE A 565 -11.01 20.79 32.62
N ASP A 566 -11.95 20.52 33.45
CA ASP A 566 -11.90 20.66 34.91
C ASP A 566 -11.62 19.29 35.56
N ASN A 567 -12.63 18.56 35.98
CA ASN A 567 -12.54 17.18 36.43
C ASN A 567 -12.78 16.24 35.26
N PHE A 568 -11.92 15.25 35.07
CA PHE A 568 -12.05 14.33 33.94
C PHE A 568 -11.29 13.03 34.13
N THR A 569 -11.66 12.04 33.32
CA THR A 569 -10.85 10.86 33.05
C THR A 569 -10.43 10.88 31.57
N LEU A 570 -9.14 11.00 31.32
CA LEU A 570 -8.55 10.93 29.98
C LEU A 570 -7.96 9.54 29.77
N ARG A 571 -8.32 8.90 28.65
CA ARG A 571 -7.70 7.65 28.19
C ARG A 571 -7.07 7.86 26.85
N LEU A 572 -5.90 7.30 26.66
CA LEU A 572 -5.20 7.32 25.39
C LEU A 572 -4.24 6.13 25.30
N ASP A 573 -3.91 5.76 24.07
CA ASP A 573 -2.86 4.78 23.79
C ASP A 573 -1.62 5.53 23.28
N PHE A 574 -0.44 5.02 23.64
CA PHE A 574 0.84 5.53 23.12
C PHE A 574 1.79 4.38 22.78
N CYS A 575 2.71 4.64 21.86
CA CYS A 575 3.72 3.67 21.43
C CYS A 575 5.08 4.35 21.35
N LEU A 576 6.08 3.69 21.94
CA LEU A 576 7.49 4.07 21.87
C LEU A 576 8.11 3.28 20.71
N PRO A 577 8.57 3.92 19.63
CA PRO A 577 9.01 3.19 18.44
C PRO A 577 10.37 2.52 18.58
N HIS A 578 11.25 3.02 19.47
CA HIS A 578 12.62 2.53 19.56
C HIS A 578 12.88 1.68 20.81
N PRO A 579 13.68 0.62 20.69
CA PRO A 579 14.16 -0.12 21.85
C PRO A 579 14.93 0.78 22.81
N ARG A 580 14.77 0.51 24.10
CA ARG A 580 15.52 1.21 25.15
C ARG A 580 17.04 1.10 24.92
N GLY A 581 17.75 2.18 25.13
CA GLY A 581 19.20 2.29 24.90
C GLY A 581 19.59 2.63 23.46
N THR A 582 18.65 2.63 22.51
CA THR A 582 18.93 2.97 21.10
C THR A 582 18.52 4.38 20.72
N SER A 583 17.49 4.91 21.35
CA SER A 583 16.99 6.28 21.16
C SER A 583 16.38 6.80 22.46
N ASN A 584 16.35 8.09 22.63
CA ASN A 584 15.66 8.73 23.76
C ASN A 584 14.26 9.17 23.32
N ASP A 585 13.31 8.21 23.31
CA ASP A 585 11.91 8.52 23.06
C ASP A 585 11.29 9.17 24.30
N ASN A 586 11.38 10.50 24.35
CA ASN A 586 10.86 11.32 25.45
C ASN A 586 9.67 12.15 24.96
N SER A 587 8.56 12.02 25.64
CA SER A 587 7.32 12.75 25.41
C SER A 587 6.51 12.82 26.71
N GLY A 588 5.30 13.36 26.65
CA GLY A 588 4.42 13.44 27.80
C GLY A 588 3.01 13.87 27.43
N VAL A 589 2.10 13.71 28.37
CA VAL A 589 0.73 14.20 28.30
C VAL A 589 0.55 15.32 29.27
N PHE A 590 0.37 16.54 28.77
CA PHE A 590 0.10 17.71 29.60
C PHE A 590 -1.38 17.82 29.91
N VAL A 591 -1.71 18.18 31.14
CA VAL A 591 -3.07 18.41 31.61
C VAL A 591 -3.17 19.73 32.40
N ARG A 592 -4.34 20.34 32.31
CA ARG A 592 -4.71 21.58 33.05
C ARG A 592 -3.72 22.75 32.88
N PHE A 593 -3.20 22.96 31.69
CA PHE A 593 -2.37 24.11 31.37
C PHE A 593 -3.21 25.25 30.77
N ARG A 594 -2.67 26.48 30.87
CA ARG A 594 -3.28 27.69 30.31
C ARG A 594 -3.13 27.70 28.77
N ASP A 595 -3.91 28.58 28.12
CA ASP A 595 -3.93 28.74 26.68
C ASP A 595 -2.57 29.20 26.12
N PRO A 596 -1.87 28.36 25.34
CA PRO A 596 -0.58 28.71 24.74
C PRO A 596 -0.64 29.84 23.71
N ARG A 597 -1.83 30.18 23.23
CA ARG A 597 -2.05 31.28 22.26
C ARG A 597 -2.08 32.65 22.95
N LYS A 598 -2.24 32.71 24.29
CA LYS A 598 -2.30 33.96 25.06
C LYS A 598 -0.93 34.30 25.54
N PRO A 599 -0.55 35.62 25.53
CA PRO A 599 0.72 36.05 26.06
C PRO A 599 0.83 35.71 27.55
N VAL A 600 2.05 35.39 27.99
CA VAL A 600 2.37 35.20 29.41
C VAL A 600 2.05 36.49 30.17
N LEU A 601 1.41 36.37 31.34
CA LEU A 601 1.07 37.54 32.18
C LEU A 601 2.32 38.33 32.54
N PRO A 602 2.24 39.66 32.56
CA PRO A 602 3.34 40.51 33.03
C PRO A 602 3.82 40.09 34.41
N GLY A 603 5.13 39.90 34.58
CA GLY A 603 5.74 39.48 35.86
C GLY A 603 6.01 37.99 36.02
N THR A 604 5.57 37.15 35.11
CA THR A 604 6.05 35.76 34.99
C THR A 604 7.37 35.74 34.23
N PRO A 605 8.41 35.05 34.72
CA PRO A 605 9.60 34.80 33.90
C PRO A 605 9.20 34.20 32.58
N GLY A 606 9.61 34.77 31.46
CA GLY A 606 9.35 34.28 30.15
C GLY A 606 9.91 32.88 29.95
N PRO A 607 9.50 32.18 28.88
CA PRO A 607 10.08 30.86 28.51
C PRO A 607 11.59 30.96 28.38
N ASP A 608 12.33 29.90 28.74
CA ASP A 608 13.80 29.84 28.59
C ASP A 608 14.27 30.15 27.16
N VAL A 609 13.38 29.92 26.20
CA VAL A 609 13.53 30.33 24.81
C VAL A 609 12.45 31.38 24.52
N PRO A 610 12.78 32.64 24.32
CA PRO A 610 11.80 33.66 23.95
C PRO A 610 11.01 33.24 22.71
N GLY A 611 9.68 33.28 22.82
CA GLY A 611 8.78 32.91 21.72
C GLY A 611 8.34 31.44 21.65
N ASN A 612 8.79 30.52 22.53
CA ASN A 612 8.31 29.15 22.55
C ASN A 612 7.01 29.01 23.37
N ALA A 613 5.87 29.05 22.69
CA ALA A 613 4.55 28.95 23.28
C ALA A 613 4.25 27.62 24.01
N ALA A 614 4.97 26.53 23.68
CA ALA A 614 4.78 25.22 24.34
C ALA A 614 5.20 25.24 25.81
N THR A 615 6.09 26.15 26.21
CA THR A 615 6.53 26.26 27.60
C THR A 615 5.42 26.71 28.55
N VAL A 616 4.33 27.29 28.03
CA VAL A 616 3.13 27.60 28.81
C VAL A 616 2.56 26.34 29.50
N ALA A 617 2.56 25.21 28.83
CA ALA A 617 2.12 23.94 29.42
C ALA A 617 3.07 23.47 30.53
N VAL A 618 4.37 23.61 30.33
CA VAL A 618 5.40 23.27 31.32
C VAL A 618 5.26 24.17 32.57
N ASP A 619 4.98 25.46 32.36
CA ASP A 619 4.94 26.44 33.45
C ASP A 619 3.62 26.44 34.23
N THR A 620 2.51 26.00 33.59
CA THR A 620 1.17 26.18 34.14
C THR A 620 0.38 24.90 34.34
N GLY A 621 0.82 23.78 33.78
CA GLY A 621 0.15 22.50 33.88
C GLY A 621 0.98 21.42 34.56
N TYR A 622 0.48 20.18 34.47
CA TYR A 622 1.19 18.99 34.91
C TYR A 622 1.46 18.09 33.73
N GLU A 623 2.67 17.53 33.66
CA GLU A 623 3.10 16.59 32.64
C GLU A 623 3.10 15.17 33.21
N ILE A 624 2.37 14.27 32.56
CA ILE A 624 2.48 12.83 32.79
C ILE A 624 3.54 12.31 31.82
N GLN A 625 4.65 11.86 32.35
CA GLN A 625 5.87 11.55 31.61
C GLN A 625 5.75 10.28 30.79
N ILE A 626 6.36 10.29 29.61
CA ILE A 626 6.62 9.12 28.75
C ILE A 626 8.12 9.12 28.45
N ASP A 627 8.90 8.37 29.22
CA ASP A 627 10.35 8.25 29.05
C ASP A 627 10.85 6.96 29.72
N GLU A 628 11.32 6.01 28.92
CA GLU A 628 11.89 4.74 29.44
C GLU A 628 13.39 4.85 29.74
N GLU A 629 14.09 5.81 29.14
CA GLU A 629 15.49 6.12 29.47
C GLU A 629 15.58 6.87 30.80
N ALA A 630 14.63 7.76 31.06
CA ALA A 630 14.56 8.58 32.26
C ALA A 630 15.91 9.29 32.54
N ARG A 631 16.50 9.88 31.51
CA ARG A 631 17.81 10.55 31.64
C ARG A 631 17.71 11.75 32.57
N GLY A 632 18.61 11.80 33.51
CA GLY A 632 18.72 12.92 34.45
C GLY A 632 19.31 14.18 33.80
N ASP A 633 18.99 15.35 34.36
CA ASP A 633 19.65 16.62 34.00
C ASP A 633 20.95 16.75 34.82
N THR A 634 22.08 16.47 34.18
CA THR A 634 23.41 16.53 34.81
C THR A 634 23.72 17.91 35.41
N ARG A 635 23.13 19.01 34.83
CA ARG A 635 23.27 20.36 35.36
C ARG A 635 22.58 20.52 36.71
N LYS A 636 21.61 19.65 37.02
CA LYS A 636 20.85 19.62 38.28
C LYS A 636 21.26 18.50 39.20
N ASN A 637 22.33 17.79 38.86
CA ASN A 637 22.80 16.62 39.59
C ASN A 637 21.73 15.51 39.73
N GLU A 638 20.92 15.32 38.70
CA GLU A 638 19.92 14.27 38.62
C GLU A 638 20.52 13.01 37.98
N ALA A 639 20.36 11.86 38.62
CA ALA A 639 20.82 10.59 38.11
C ALA A 639 19.85 10.04 37.06
N ASP A 640 20.37 9.27 36.09
CA ASP A 640 19.55 8.53 35.15
C ASP A 640 18.66 7.50 35.86
N GLY A 641 17.47 7.26 35.32
CA GLY A 641 16.52 6.29 35.86
C GLY A 641 15.75 6.77 37.10
N PHE A 642 15.83 8.05 37.42
CA PHE A 642 15.14 8.59 38.55
C PHE A 642 13.61 8.46 38.43
N PRO A 643 12.86 8.07 39.48
CA PRO A 643 11.43 7.84 39.40
C PRO A 643 10.63 9.01 38.82
N PHE A 644 10.98 10.25 39.09
CA PHE A 644 10.26 11.42 38.58
C PHE A 644 10.34 11.59 37.06
N ASN A 645 11.37 11.05 36.44
CA ASN A 645 11.61 11.20 35.01
C ASN A 645 11.07 10.00 34.20
N ARG A 646 10.48 9.00 34.86
CA ARG A 646 10.01 7.77 34.23
C ARG A 646 8.58 7.85 33.75
N THR A 647 8.26 7.00 32.78
CA THR A 647 6.89 6.80 32.28
C THR A 647 5.90 6.60 33.43
N GLY A 648 4.83 7.37 33.43
CA GLY A 648 3.78 7.35 34.45
C GLY A 648 4.02 8.26 35.65
N ALA A 649 5.19 8.87 35.78
CA ALA A 649 5.42 9.89 36.82
C ALA A 649 4.80 11.23 36.43
N ILE A 650 4.51 12.07 37.41
CA ILE A 650 4.19 13.47 37.21
C ILE A 650 5.52 14.24 37.25
N TYR A 651 5.95 14.72 36.10
CA TYR A 651 7.25 15.32 35.92
C TYR A 651 7.44 16.54 36.79
N LYS A 652 8.61 16.64 37.44
CA LYS A 652 9.01 17.71 38.37
C LYS A 652 8.26 17.79 39.69
N VAL A 653 7.37 16.88 40.01
CA VAL A 653 6.91 16.69 41.38
C VAL A 653 7.93 15.80 42.11
N LYS A 654 8.87 16.42 42.85
CA LYS A 654 10.06 15.73 43.37
C LYS A 654 9.86 14.98 44.69
N GLY A 655 8.85 15.33 45.46
CA GLY A 655 8.53 14.60 46.69
C GLY A 655 8.02 13.22 46.42
N LEU A 656 8.66 12.18 46.95
CA LEU A 656 8.14 10.79 46.91
C LEU A 656 7.46 10.47 48.21
N GLY A 657 6.17 10.10 48.17
CA GLY A 657 5.37 9.74 49.31
C GLY A 657 3.87 9.95 49.08
N THR A 658 3.09 9.86 50.16
CA THR A 658 1.63 9.96 50.12
C THR A 658 1.10 11.31 50.69
N ALA A 659 1.97 12.16 51.17
CA ALA A 659 1.57 13.49 51.68
C ALA A 659 1.18 14.40 50.49
N ALA A 660 0.36 15.42 50.79
CA ALA A 660 0.06 16.47 49.82
C ALA A 660 1.34 17.14 49.32
N GLY A 661 1.41 17.44 48.02
CA GLY A 661 2.61 17.94 47.37
C GLY A 661 3.66 16.87 46.99
N GLN A 662 3.45 15.62 47.40
CA GLN A 662 4.28 14.46 47.01
C GLN A 662 3.56 13.55 46.06
N GLN A 663 4.31 12.86 45.19
CA GLN A 663 3.72 11.80 44.33
C GLN A 663 4.05 10.40 44.89
N ASN A 664 3.04 9.56 44.96
CA ASN A 664 3.17 8.16 45.26
C ASN A 664 3.44 7.38 43.96
N TYR A 665 4.69 7.33 43.50
CA TYR A 665 5.08 6.65 42.30
C TYR A 665 5.37 5.18 42.59
N THR A 666 4.54 4.28 42.03
CA THR A 666 4.60 2.84 42.27
C THR A 666 4.90 2.02 41.01
N ASN A 667 5.06 2.67 39.86
CA ASN A 667 5.28 1.96 38.61
C ASN A 667 6.63 1.24 38.56
N THR A 668 6.58 -0.09 38.43
CA THR A 668 7.73 -0.95 38.22
C THR A 668 7.83 -1.50 36.81
N GLN A 669 6.82 -1.25 35.95
CA GLN A 669 6.78 -1.74 34.58
C GLN A 669 7.94 -1.14 33.76
N ARG A 670 8.49 -1.99 32.87
CA ARG A 670 9.36 -1.57 31.78
C ARG A 670 8.62 -1.79 30.48
N LEU A 671 8.45 -0.76 29.69
CA LEU A 671 7.66 -0.80 28.49
C LEU A 671 8.47 -1.37 27.35
N ALA A 672 7.85 -2.28 26.58
CA ALA A 672 8.40 -2.77 25.34
C ALA A 672 8.21 -1.70 24.24
N SER A 673 9.22 -1.53 23.38
CA SER A 673 9.11 -0.71 22.19
C SER A 673 8.21 -1.37 21.13
N SER A 674 7.65 -0.56 20.23
CA SER A 674 6.77 -1.02 19.14
C SER A 674 5.52 -1.77 19.61
N VAL A 675 5.09 -1.51 20.84
CA VAL A 675 3.87 -2.03 21.46
C VAL A 675 3.03 -0.86 21.94
N TRP A 676 1.73 -0.97 21.77
CA TRP A 676 0.79 0.05 22.26
C TRP A 676 0.54 -0.15 23.76
N HIS A 677 0.73 0.93 24.50
CA HIS A 677 0.51 1.04 25.93
C HIS A 677 -0.66 2.00 26.19
N ASN A 678 -1.36 1.79 27.29
CA ASN A 678 -2.52 2.60 27.64
C ASN A 678 -2.25 3.47 28.86
N TYR A 679 -2.60 4.75 28.75
CA TYR A 679 -2.78 5.63 29.89
C TYR A 679 -4.25 5.83 30.23
N GLU A 680 -4.57 5.79 31.52
CA GLU A 680 -5.75 6.38 32.10
C GLU A 680 -5.30 7.43 33.12
N ILE A 681 -5.66 8.68 32.87
CA ILE A 681 -5.32 9.85 33.70
C ILE A 681 -6.62 10.39 34.29
N ARG A 682 -6.77 10.26 35.60
CA ARG A 682 -7.93 10.78 36.34
C ARG A 682 -7.53 12.05 37.05
N VAL A 683 -8.30 13.10 36.83
CA VAL A 683 -8.10 14.39 37.49
C VAL A 683 -9.41 14.72 38.20
N THR A 684 -9.31 14.82 39.54
CA THR A 684 -10.44 15.20 40.38
C THR A 684 -9.97 16.25 41.37
N ASP A 685 -10.54 17.42 41.29
CA ASP A 685 -10.11 18.61 42.04
C ASP A 685 -8.60 18.83 41.86
N ARG A 686 -7.79 18.65 42.89
CA ARG A 686 -6.32 18.80 42.85
C ARG A 686 -5.60 17.45 42.88
N THR A 687 -6.32 16.35 42.71
CA THR A 687 -5.76 14.99 42.71
C THR A 687 -5.61 14.44 41.29
N TYR A 688 -4.44 13.95 41.00
CA TYR A 688 -4.04 13.34 39.74
C TYR A 688 -3.68 11.89 39.97
N GLU A 689 -4.40 10.97 39.34
CA GLU A 689 -4.12 9.53 39.38
C GLU A 689 -3.79 9.06 37.97
N VAL A 690 -2.71 8.31 37.84
CA VAL A 690 -2.25 7.75 36.55
C VAL A 690 -2.23 6.24 36.66
N LEU A 691 -2.91 5.57 35.74
CA LEU A 691 -2.82 4.14 35.52
C LEU A 691 -2.08 3.90 34.18
N LEU A 692 -1.15 2.94 34.19
CA LEU A 692 -0.40 2.50 33.03
C LEU A 692 -0.75 1.03 32.77
N ASN A 693 -1.27 0.71 31.60
CA ASN A 693 -1.76 -0.63 31.25
C ASN A 693 -2.71 -1.19 32.30
N GLY A 694 -3.59 -0.34 32.81
CA GLY A 694 -4.58 -0.68 33.84
C GLY A 694 -4.02 -0.83 35.28
N GLN A 695 -2.71 -0.66 35.48
CA GLN A 695 -2.09 -0.73 36.82
C GLN A 695 -1.76 0.68 37.33
N PRO A 696 -1.95 0.94 38.64
CA PRO A 696 -1.56 2.21 39.23
C PRO A 696 -0.09 2.54 38.98
N ALA A 697 0.21 3.71 38.47
CA ALA A 697 1.57 4.21 38.21
C ALA A 697 1.96 5.30 39.20
N THR A 698 1.11 6.30 39.38
CA THR A 698 1.33 7.38 40.37
C THR A 698 0.00 7.97 40.85
N LYS A 699 0.04 8.52 42.06
CA LYS A 699 -1.02 9.36 42.60
C LYS A 699 -0.37 10.58 43.22
N PHE A 700 -0.93 11.77 42.95
CA PHE A 700 -0.45 13.06 43.42
C PHE A 700 -1.62 13.95 43.78
N THR A 701 -1.57 14.58 44.92
CA THR A 701 -2.50 15.65 45.31
C THR A 701 -1.69 16.93 45.49
N ALA A 702 -1.99 17.94 44.68
CA ALA A 702 -1.31 19.24 44.79
C ALA A 702 -1.65 19.92 46.14
N ASP A 703 -0.61 20.43 46.82
CA ASP A 703 -0.75 21.16 48.07
C ASP A 703 -0.80 22.65 47.76
N PRO A 704 -1.92 23.37 48.00
CA PRO A 704 -2.00 24.82 47.83
C PRO A 704 -1.04 25.58 48.73
N ALA A 705 -0.62 25.00 49.85
CA ALA A 705 0.28 25.60 50.82
C ALA A 705 1.77 25.33 50.53
N ASP A 706 2.07 24.44 49.54
CA ASP A 706 3.44 24.03 49.26
C ASP A 706 4.28 25.20 48.69
N PRO A 707 5.28 25.69 49.46
CA PRO A 707 6.15 26.76 48.99
C PRO A 707 7.29 26.27 48.07
N ILE A 708 7.42 24.96 47.87
CA ILE A 708 8.71 24.35 47.52
C ILE A 708 8.99 24.39 46.00
N GLU A 709 7.99 24.46 45.15
CA GLU A 709 8.29 24.57 43.74
C GLU A 709 7.77 25.85 43.09
N LYS A 710 8.61 26.86 43.20
CA LYS A 710 8.61 27.95 42.22
C LYS A 710 9.11 27.39 40.89
N PHE A 711 8.22 26.86 40.08
CA PHE A 711 8.58 26.58 38.69
C PHE A 711 8.63 27.95 38.00
N ARG A 712 9.81 28.37 37.58
CA ARG A 712 10.08 29.69 36.99
C ARG A 712 9.42 30.87 37.73
N GLY A 713 9.43 30.84 39.05
CA GLY A 713 8.91 31.90 39.88
C GLY A 713 7.44 31.83 40.28
N ARG A 714 6.69 30.82 39.77
CA ARG A 714 5.29 30.57 40.17
C ARG A 714 5.18 29.48 41.21
N LYS A 715 4.18 29.57 42.07
CA LYS A 715 3.78 28.47 42.96
C LYS A 715 2.80 27.58 42.25
N LYS A 716 2.87 26.27 42.46
CA LYS A 716 1.88 25.30 41.96
C LYS A 716 0.44 25.57 42.48
N SER A 717 0.31 26.21 43.63
CA SER A 717 -0.97 26.67 44.15
C SER A 717 -1.68 27.70 43.25
N GLU A 718 -1.00 28.29 42.30
CA GLU A 718 -1.54 29.22 41.31
C GLU A 718 -2.04 28.54 40.04
N ASP A 719 -2.00 27.21 39.99
CA ASP A 719 -2.48 26.44 38.84
C ASP A 719 -4.01 26.56 38.70
N ALA A 720 -4.46 26.62 37.46
CA ALA A 720 -5.90 26.78 37.19
C ALA A 720 -6.68 25.48 37.53
N ASP A 721 -7.91 25.66 38.01
CA ASP A 721 -8.82 24.53 38.27
C ASP A 721 -9.31 23.86 36.98
N SER A 722 -9.24 24.56 35.84
CA SER A 722 -9.50 24.02 34.49
C SER A 722 -8.42 24.45 33.51
N GLY A 723 -8.23 23.65 32.45
CA GLY A 723 -7.25 23.96 31.43
C GLY A 723 -7.28 22.98 30.26
N PHE A 724 -6.33 23.16 29.37
CA PHE A 724 -6.22 22.32 28.17
C PHE A 724 -5.50 21.00 28.45
N ILE A 725 -5.65 20.07 27.53
CA ILE A 725 -4.86 18.85 27.45
C ILE A 725 -3.99 18.89 26.20
N GLY A 726 -2.81 18.25 26.23
CA GLY A 726 -1.90 18.25 25.09
C GLY A 726 -0.88 17.12 25.13
N LEU A 727 -0.30 16.87 23.98
CA LEU A 727 0.71 15.85 23.73
C LEU A 727 2.04 16.56 23.45
N GLN A 728 3.09 16.14 24.13
CA GLN A 728 4.41 16.77 23.97
C GLN A 728 5.13 16.24 22.70
N VAL A 729 5.85 17.13 22.05
CA VAL A 729 6.95 16.79 21.13
C VAL A 729 8.24 17.20 21.83
N HIS A 730 9.11 16.23 22.09
CA HIS A 730 10.42 16.53 22.69
C HIS A 730 11.55 15.84 21.94
N THR A 731 11.87 14.58 22.25
CA THR A 731 12.85 13.79 21.54
C THR A 731 12.24 12.44 21.14
N GLY A 732 12.64 11.90 20.00
CA GLY A 732 12.03 10.69 19.47
C GLY A 732 10.66 10.89 18.82
N THR A 733 10.08 9.81 18.32
CA THR A 733 8.85 9.82 17.53
C THR A 733 7.72 9.03 18.20
N VAL A 734 7.34 9.42 19.41
CA VAL A 734 6.25 8.77 20.15
C VAL A 734 4.93 8.93 19.39
N ALA A 735 4.17 7.84 19.28
CA ALA A 735 2.87 7.81 18.62
C ALA A 735 1.74 7.78 19.65
N PHE A 736 0.62 8.44 19.35
CA PHE A 736 -0.57 8.52 20.19
C PHE A 736 -1.82 8.13 19.42
N ALA A 737 -2.75 7.42 20.08
CA ALA A 737 -4.00 6.96 19.48
C ALA A 737 -5.14 6.90 20.50
N ASN A 738 -6.36 6.72 20.03
CA ASN A 738 -7.55 6.43 20.85
C ASN A 738 -7.74 7.42 22.01
N ILE A 739 -7.57 8.71 21.75
CA ILE A 739 -7.67 9.76 22.77
C ILE A 739 -9.14 10.05 23.04
N ARG A 740 -9.59 9.77 24.24
CA ARG A 740 -10.98 9.94 24.66
C ARG A 740 -11.07 10.44 26.09
N ILE A 741 -12.11 11.21 26.38
CA ILE A 741 -12.28 11.86 27.67
C ILE A 741 -13.70 11.68 28.19
N ARG A 742 -13.80 11.52 29.50
CA ARG A 742 -15.06 11.57 30.25
C ARG A 742 -14.96 12.66 31.31
N LYS A 743 -15.96 13.55 31.30
CA LYS A 743 -16.15 14.64 32.31
C LYS A 743 -16.86 14.11 33.53
#